data_a1fb220f9c9d43316358b6b696c8824e
#
_entry.id   a1fb220f9c9d43316358b6b696c8824e
#
_cell.length_a   1.000
_cell.length_b   1.000
_cell.length_c   1.000
_cell.angle_alpha   90.00
_cell.angle_beta   90.00
_cell.angle_gamma   90.00
#
_symmetry.space_group_name_H-M   'P 1'
#
loop_
_entity.id
_entity.type
_entity.pdbx_description
1 polymer ?
#
loop_
_entity_poly.entity_id
_entity_poly.type
_entity_poly.pdbx_seq_one_letter_code
_entity_poly.pdbx_strand_id
1 'polypeptide(L)'
;MKCTMKKNESDSKKNKSKKIRNIGKPCLLILILSLTTSSLYAQYTETYRPQYHFSPKTGWIGDPDGLVRYNNKYHLFWWGHATSSDLVYWTEKSWPMLGDNTAFDYYSGSVVVDANNTAGFKTGTYAPMVALFTNHNKTTTFDAPALSSSNDYLTDYTNFYLYNSGSPVMTVANGFRDPSVFWDVANNQWVMAIAANATNKTVQFYSSTNLKTWKALNSFGPLGSKENWWECPDLIQLPVDGDPSNKKWVLLCSSSTKVQYFLGTFDGLSGFSVDPTCDSYLRKGTGIQGDVFANFETTTYSGWTVIGNAFGSGPASGNLGVQQGVNGYLGNKLVNSFNSGDGPTGTLTSATFTINMNCINFLIGGGNNPGATCINLIVDGSVVQSTTGRNDEVLKWAGWNVSSWIGKTAQIQIVDNSTGSWGHINVDHIVFADALWNNNIEHALIADYGSDFYAARTYRDYDNVENRTVWMGWMGNWDYANLTPTSWGRGQESLPRELSLKTFADGIRLVQQPIPALKKLRNDSVIVTNISVQNTQTLTEFTPAYNYYEIDAVFNVSAGANFGLNLCVSGTNKVVLGYDATSSNLYLDRTKSGNVAFSSAFPNVVTAPLLPDNGQIKLHIYIDQSSIEVFANDGVRVMSSLIYPDASSKLIQLFSTNGATIVQSLKAYNLKSIWKTSPTAVKPVYDSGNREINLFPNPVKSGQAIAINLLNEDFTGKNLKLKLFTLQGKLVSEENYTAVGSSISHISNGLATGVYIVTVESEGYTKVSKLVVQ
;
A
#
# COMPACT_ATOMS: atom_id res chain seq x y z
N MET A 1 0.87 -7.04 26.43
CA MET A 1 0.80 -6.20 27.66
C MET A 1 -0.64 -5.86 27.93
N LYS A 2 -1.20 -6.43 28.98
CA LYS A 2 -2.60 -6.20 29.38
C LYS A 2 -2.71 -4.87 30.11
N CYS A 3 -3.54 -3.99 29.64
CA CYS A 3 -3.94 -2.79 30.38
C CYS A 3 -5.34 -3.03 30.97
N THR A 4 -5.38 -3.23 32.28
CA THR A 4 -6.58 -3.45 33.07
C THR A 4 -7.14 -2.09 33.49
N MET A 5 -8.34 -1.74 33.04
CA MET A 5 -9.09 -0.64 33.66
C MET A 5 -9.80 -1.14 34.92
N LYS A 6 -9.50 -0.50 36.05
CA LYS A 6 -10.21 -0.65 37.29
C LYS A 6 -11.51 0.16 37.26
N LYS A 7 -12.61 -0.52 37.55
CA LYS A 7 -13.86 0.09 38.03
C LYS A 7 -13.68 0.55 39.48
N ASN A 8 -14.07 1.75 39.79
CA ASN A 8 -14.37 2.17 41.14
C ASN A 8 -15.88 2.38 41.30
N GLU A 9 -16.46 1.50 42.09
CA GLU A 9 -17.77 1.72 42.76
C GLU A 9 -17.54 2.40 44.09
N SER A 10 -18.42 3.30 44.46
CA SER A 10 -18.94 3.55 45.80
C SER A 10 -19.59 4.94 45.77
N ASP A 11 -20.64 5.26 46.38
CA ASP A 11 -21.56 4.75 47.34
C ASP A 11 -22.65 5.80 47.56
N SER A 12 -23.82 5.34 47.88
CA SER A 12 -25.05 6.02 48.22
C SER A 12 -24.93 7.03 49.39
N LYS A 13 -25.73 8.12 49.41
CA LYS A 13 -26.63 8.48 50.51
C LYS A 13 -27.59 9.62 50.21
N LYS A 14 -28.88 9.29 50.25
CA LYS A 14 -30.09 9.88 50.90
C LYS A 14 -30.31 11.39 50.98
N ASN A 15 -31.47 11.73 50.39
CA ASN A 15 -32.57 12.56 50.92
C ASN A 15 -32.31 13.94 51.54
N LYS A 16 -32.94 14.95 50.91
CA LYS A 16 -34.04 15.72 51.60
C LYS A 16 -34.81 16.60 50.59
N SER A 17 -36.11 16.46 50.66
CA SER A 17 -37.13 17.25 50.00
C SER A 17 -37.16 18.71 50.48
N LYS A 18 -37.35 19.67 49.55
CA LYS A 18 -38.08 20.92 49.83
C LYS A 18 -38.84 21.40 48.60
N LYS A 19 -40.13 21.48 48.73
CA LYS A 19 -41.07 22.18 47.86
C LYS A 19 -40.71 23.65 47.78
N ILE A 20 -40.74 24.28 46.62
CA ILE A 20 -41.19 25.65 46.40
C ILE A 20 -41.66 25.82 44.94
N ARG A 21 -42.93 26.12 44.83
CA ARG A 21 -43.77 26.90 43.90
C ARG A 21 -43.35 27.22 42.47
N ASN A 22 -44.30 26.96 41.60
CA ASN A 22 -44.54 27.47 40.26
C ASN A 22 -44.29 28.97 40.08
N ILE A 23 -43.50 29.35 39.08
CA ILE A 23 -43.70 30.60 38.34
C ILE A 23 -43.23 30.34 36.89
N GLY A 24 -44.13 30.54 35.93
CA GLY A 24 -43.91 31.07 34.59
C GLY A 24 -43.06 30.28 33.60
N LYS A 25 -43.65 29.45 32.77
CA LYS A 25 -43.21 29.27 31.39
C LYS A 25 -43.49 30.57 30.60
N PRO A 26 -42.66 31.05 29.64
CA PRO A 26 -42.08 30.34 28.52
C PRO A 26 -40.68 30.86 28.13
N CYS A 27 -39.69 30.03 28.07
CA CYS A 27 -38.39 30.30 27.35
C CYS A 27 -37.54 29.04 27.20
N LEU A 28 -38.14 27.91 26.85
CA LEU A 28 -37.35 26.65 26.66
C LEU A 28 -37.65 25.94 25.31
N LEU A 29 -38.09 26.73 24.31
CA LEU A 29 -38.37 26.14 22.98
C LEU A 29 -37.51 26.69 21.84
N ILE A 30 -36.46 27.50 22.14
CA ILE A 30 -35.59 28.09 21.11
C ILE A 30 -34.17 27.52 21.17
N LEU A 31 -33.82 26.66 22.14
CA LEU A 31 -32.44 26.14 22.26
C LEU A 31 -32.26 24.68 21.83
N ILE A 32 -33.27 24.01 21.26
CA ILE A 32 -33.17 22.65 20.76
C ILE A 32 -33.17 22.59 19.23
N LEU A 33 -33.40 23.70 18.54
CA LEU A 33 -33.39 23.74 17.05
C LEU A 33 -32.06 24.18 16.44
N SER A 34 -31.03 24.43 17.25
CA SER A 34 -29.69 24.85 16.74
C SER A 34 -28.63 23.75 16.77
N LEU A 35 -28.97 22.48 17.06
CA LEU A 35 -28.04 21.36 17.17
C LEU A 35 -28.21 20.27 16.10
N THR A 36 -29.07 20.49 15.09
CA THR A 36 -29.28 19.48 14.01
C THR A 36 -28.93 19.95 12.62
N THR A 37 -28.27 21.11 12.47
CA THR A 37 -27.86 21.62 11.12
C THR A 37 -26.37 21.58 10.84
N SER A 38 -25.58 20.82 11.61
CA SER A 38 -24.13 20.73 11.39
C SER A 38 -23.64 19.43 10.75
N SER A 39 -24.46 18.73 9.98
CA SER A 39 -24.05 17.47 9.35
C SER A 39 -24.11 17.45 7.81
N LEU A 40 -24.10 18.60 7.16
CA LEU A 40 -24.04 18.69 5.68
C LEU A 40 -22.74 19.34 5.21
N TYR A 41 -21.62 19.12 5.90
CA TYR A 41 -20.34 19.68 5.50
C TYR A 41 -19.41 18.63 4.92
N ALA A 42 -19.10 18.88 3.68
CA ALA A 42 -17.88 18.52 2.96
C ALA A 42 -17.30 17.15 3.34
N GLN A 43 -17.82 16.10 2.74
CA GLN A 43 -17.14 14.81 2.68
C GLN A 43 -15.85 14.99 1.84
N TYR A 44 -14.73 14.38 2.30
CA TYR A 44 -13.45 14.32 1.60
C TYR A 44 -12.69 15.65 1.47
N THR A 45 -12.87 16.58 2.41
CA THR A 45 -12.10 17.85 2.51
C THR A 45 -11.27 17.94 3.78
N GLU A 46 -11.21 16.89 4.56
CA GLU A 46 -10.45 16.84 5.80
C GLU A 46 -8.95 17.01 5.53
N THR A 47 -8.22 17.54 6.49
CA THR A 47 -6.76 17.66 6.42
C THR A 47 -6.13 16.30 6.11
N TYR A 48 -5.21 16.27 5.15
CA TYR A 48 -4.55 15.06 4.65
C TYR A 48 -5.47 14.03 3.97
N ARG A 49 -6.69 14.40 3.61
CA ARG A 49 -7.56 13.54 2.81
C ARG A 49 -6.99 13.37 1.41
N PRO A 50 -6.69 12.15 0.96
CA PRO A 50 -6.28 11.92 -0.42
C PRO A 50 -7.31 12.45 -1.40
N GLN A 51 -6.87 13.10 -2.47
CA GLN A 51 -7.76 13.69 -3.44
C GLN A 51 -7.95 12.86 -4.70
N TYR A 52 -7.06 11.91 -4.94
CA TYR A 52 -7.20 10.99 -6.07
C TYR A 52 -6.72 9.56 -5.76
N HIS A 53 -6.14 9.30 -4.60
CA HIS A 53 -6.02 7.94 -4.07
C HIS A 53 -7.32 7.55 -3.37
N PHE A 54 -7.73 6.31 -3.53
CA PHE A 54 -8.93 5.84 -2.85
C PHE A 54 -8.70 5.74 -1.34
N SER A 55 -9.63 6.28 -0.58
CA SER A 55 -9.73 6.11 0.86
C SER A 55 -11.22 6.02 1.25
N PRO A 56 -11.61 5.22 2.23
CA PRO A 56 -13.02 5.14 2.65
C PRO A 56 -13.46 6.47 3.27
N LYS A 57 -14.75 6.71 3.27
CA LYS A 57 -15.34 7.91 3.88
C LYS A 57 -14.90 8.08 5.32
N THR A 58 -14.91 7.01 6.08
CA THR A 58 -14.45 6.94 7.48
C THR A 58 -13.92 5.54 7.79
N GLY A 59 -13.14 5.42 8.86
CA GLY A 59 -12.69 4.13 9.36
C GLY A 59 -11.31 3.72 8.84
N TRP A 60 -11.11 2.44 8.66
CA TRP A 60 -9.83 1.83 8.27
C TRP A 60 -9.89 1.29 6.85
N ILE A 61 -8.81 1.47 6.10
CA ILE A 61 -8.49 0.65 4.94
C ILE A 61 -7.06 0.14 5.09
N GLY A 62 -6.88 -1.13 4.83
CA GLY A 62 -5.59 -1.83 4.84
C GLY A 62 -5.42 -2.60 3.55
N ASP A 63 -5.05 -3.86 3.70
CA ASP A 63 -4.77 -4.76 2.59
C ASP A 63 -5.92 -4.82 1.57
N PRO A 64 -5.65 -4.69 0.26
CA PRO A 64 -6.66 -4.94 -0.76
C PRO A 64 -6.96 -6.44 -0.83
N ASP A 65 -8.04 -6.87 -0.20
CA ASP A 65 -8.40 -8.27 0.02
C ASP A 65 -9.10 -8.92 -1.19
N GLY A 66 -9.66 -8.15 -2.09
CA GLY A 66 -10.29 -8.68 -3.28
C GLY A 66 -10.33 -7.66 -4.39
N LEU A 67 -9.53 -7.89 -5.43
CA LEU A 67 -9.50 -7.07 -6.62
C LEU A 67 -10.09 -7.86 -7.79
N VAL A 68 -11.32 -7.52 -8.18
CA VAL A 68 -12.09 -8.25 -9.17
C VAL A 68 -12.63 -7.29 -10.22
N ARG A 69 -12.49 -7.64 -11.50
CA ARG A 69 -13.26 -7.03 -12.56
C ARG A 69 -14.33 -8.03 -13.00
N TYR A 70 -15.60 -7.65 -12.89
CA TYR A 70 -16.72 -8.46 -13.31
C TYR A 70 -17.88 -7.57 -13.72
N ASN A 71 -18.48 -7.91 -14.86
CA ASN A 71 -19.62 -7.21 -15.47
C ASN A 71 -19.36 -5.70 -15.65
N ASN A 72 -18.22 -5.37 -16.28
CA ASN A 72 -17.77 -4.02 -16.58
C ASN A 72 -17.54 -3.13 -15.35
N LYS A 73 -17.35 -3.71 -14.18
CA LYS A 73 -17.01 -3.01 -12.95
C LYS A 73 -15.76 -3.59 -12.33
N TYR A 74 -14.93 -2.71 -11.78
CA TYR A 74 -13.86 -3.04 -10.86
C TYR A 74 -14.42 -3.00 -9.45
N HIS A 75 -14.18 -4.05 -8.68
CA HIS A 75 -14.51 -4.18 -7.27
C HIS A 75 -13.21 -4.15 -6.48
N LEU A 76 -13.16 -3.31 -5.46
CA LEU A 76 -12.10 -3.22 -4.46
C LEU A 76 -12.70 -3.63 -3.12
N PHE A 77 -12.22 -4.72 -2.55
CA PHE A 77 -12.57 -5.17 -1.21
C PHE A 77 -11.37 -5.00 -0.27
N TRP A 78 -11.61 -4.51 0.91
CA TRP A 78 -10.72 -4.47 2.08
C TRP A 78 -11.48 -4.94 3.32
N TRP A 79 -12.41 -5.84 3.11
CA TRP A 79 -13.62 -6.23 3.83
C TRP A 79 -14.63 -5.08 4.00
N GLY A 80 -14.28 -3.82 3.71
CA GLY A 80 -15.17 -2.85 3.12
C GLY A 80 -15.29 -3.08 1.60
N HIS A 81 -15.99 -2.21 0.86
CA HIS A 81 -16.20 -2.39 -0.57
C HIS A 81 -16.37 -1.07 -1.32
N ALA A 82 -15.75 -0.98 -2.47
CA ALA A 82 -15.98 0.09 -3.43
C ALA A 82 -16.01 -0.46 -4.86
N THR A 83 -16.69 0.26 -5.75
CA THR A 83 -16.75 -0.07 -7.17
C THR A 83 -16.31 1.10 -8.04
N SER A 84 -15.70 0.79 -9.19
CA SER A 84 -15.30 1.76 -10.20
C SER A 84 -15.56 1.21 -11.60
N SER A 85 -15.81 2.08 -12.57
CA SER A 85 -15.85 1.72 -13.99
C SER A 85 -14.52 1.93 -14.70
N ASP A 86 -13.58 2.65 -14.08
CA ASP A 86 -12.32 3.07 -14.73
C ASP A 86 -11.09 3.11 -13.82
N LEU A 87 -11.22 2.60 -12.58
CA LEU A 87 -10.19 2.59 -11.54
C LEU A 87 -9.77 4.00 -11.06
N VAL A 88 -10.44 5.05 -11.50
CA VAL A 88 -10.16 6.44 -11.10
C VAL A 88 -11.24 6.97 -10.18
N TYR A 89 -12.50 6.87 -10.61
CA TYR A 89 -13.64 7.34 -9.85
C TYR A 89 -14.31 6.18 -9.13
N TRP A 90 -14.39 6.27 -7.81
CA TRP A 90 -14.88 5.20 -6.95
C TRP A 90 -16.21 5.53 -6.30
N THR A 91 -17.00 4.51 -6.09
CA THR A 91 -18.24 4.57 -5.32
C THR A 91 -18.13 3.57 -4.17
N GLU A 92 -17.99 4.08 -2.96
CA GLU A 92 -18.01 3.26 -1.74
C GLU A 92 -19.39 2.62 -1.55
N LYS A 93 -19.40 1.37 -1.15
CA LYS A 93 -20.58 0.54 -0.90
C LYS A 93 -20.70 0.23 0.59
N SER A 94 -21.80 -0.40 0.99
CA SER A 94 -21.88 -0.98 2.33
C SER A 94 -20.85 -2.09 2.50
N TRP A 95 -20.38 -2.26 3.73
CA TRP A 95 -19.40 -3.29 4.07
C TRP A 95 -20.02 -4.68 3.91
N PRO A 96 -19.45 -5.55 3.07
CA PRO A 96 -20.06 -6.84 2.75
C PRO A 96 -19.87 -7.89 3.84
N MET A 97 -18.77 -7.79 4.61
CA MET A 97 -18.46 -8.68 5.73
C MET A 97 -18.90 -8.00 7.01
N LEU A 98 -20.21 -8.03 7.28
CA LEU A 98 -20.79 -7.31 8.39
C LEU A 98 -20.65 -8.04 9.73
N GLY A 99 -20.31 -7.27 10.73
CA GLY A 99 -20.52 -7.55 12.13
C GLY A 99 -19.27 -7.95 12.89
N ASP A 100 -19.21 -7.54 14.14
CA ASP A 100 -18.30 -8.09 15.13
C ASP A 100 -18.59 -9.57 15.30
N ASN A 101 -17.81 -10.42 14.64
CA ASN A 101 -17.84 -11.83 14.95
C ASN A 101 -17.14 -12.01 16.30
N THR A 102 -17.86 -12.50 17.30
CA THR A 102 -17.32 -12.71 18.64
C THR A 102 -16.27 -13.81 18.70
N ALA A 103 -16.25 -14.72 17.71
CA ALA A 103 -15.39 -15.90 17.69
C ALA A 103 -14.07 -15.65 16.92
N PHE A 104 -14.10 -14.83 15.87
CA PHE A 104 -12.94 -14.58 15.02
C PHE A 104 -12.96 -13.19 14.38
N ASP A 105 -11.79 -12.71 13.95
CA ASP A 105 -11.63 -11.55 13.09
C ASP A 105 -11.45 -11.99 11.64
N TYR A 106 -11.87 -11.14 10.71
CA TYR A 106 -11.64 -11.30 9.28
C TYR A 106 -10.28 -10.70 8.95
N TYR A 107 -9.26 -11.54 8.74
CA TYR A 107 -7.98 -11.11 8.21
C TYR A 107 -7.95 -11.28 6.69
N SER A 108 -6.87 -10.83 6.06
CA SER A 108 -6.75 -10.67 4.62
C SER A 108 -7.02 -11.95 3.82
N GLY A 109 -7.36 -11.76 2.55
CA GLY A 109 -7.70 -12.83 1.65
C GLY A 109 -7.88 -12.41 0.20
N SER A 110 -8.82 -13.02 -0.50
CA SER A 110 -9.15 -12.70 -1.89
C SER A 110 -10.61 -12.97 -2.22
N VAL A 111 -11.09 -12.37 -3.32
CA VAL A 111 -12.43 -12.60 -3.86
C VAL A 111 -12.31 -13.14 -5.28
N VAL A 112 -13.11 -14.15 -5.61
CA VAL A 112 -13.20 -14.75 -6.95
C VAL A 112 -14.64 -14.76 -7.44
N VAL A 113 -14.84 -14.84 -8.77
CA VAL A 113 -16.15 -15.11 -9.38
C VAL A 113 -16.22 -16.59 -9.76
N ASP A 114 -17.10 -17.33 -9.14
CA ASP A 114 -17.34 -18.75 -9.47
C ASP A 114 -18.30 -18.88 -10.65
N ALA A 115 -17.79 -18.53 -11.84
CA ALA A 115 -18.57 -18.52 -13.07
C ALA A 115 -19.20 -19.89 -13.41
N ASN A 116 -18.49 -20.96 -13.10
CA ASN A 116 -18.89 -22.35 -13.37
C ASN A 116 -19.72 -22.95 -12.22
N ASN A 117 -19.98 -22.18 -11.16
CA ASN A 117 -20.69 -22.65 -9.97
C ASN A 117 -20.09 -23.93 -9.36
N THR A 118 -18.79 -23.99 -9.31
CA THR A 118 -18.06 -25.17 -8.80
C THR A 118 -18.30 -25.39 -7.31
N ALA A 119 -18.50 -24.29 -6.56
CA ALA A 119 -18.83 -24.35 -5.14
C ALA A 119 -20.32 -24.60 -4.86
N GLY A 120 -21.20 -24.53 -5.88
CA GLY A 120 -22.62 -24.74 -5.73
C GLY A 120 -23.34 -23.64 -4.95
N PHE A 121 -22.83 -22.40 -4.96
CA PHE A 121 -23.46 -21.27 -4.26
C PHE A 121 -24.44 -20.48 -5.13
N LYS A 122 -24.47 -20.70 -6.43
CA LYS A 122 -25.30 -19.93 -7.35
C LYS A 122 -26.80 -20.17 -7.08
N THR A 123 -27.53 -19.08 -6.84
CA THR A 123 -28.99 -19.13 -6.61
C THR A 123 -29.81 -18.39 -7.68
N GLY A 124 -29.18 -17.77 -8.67
CA GLY A 124 -29.86 -16.99 -9.70
C GLY A 124 -29.13 -17.05 -11.04
N THR A 125 -29.33 -16.03 -11.87
CA THR A 125 -28.73 -15.94 -13.21
C THR A 125 -27.24 -15.67 -13.18
N TYR A 126 -26.84 -14.77 -12.30
CA TYR A 126 -25.45 -14.28 -12.22
C TYR A 126 -24.56 -15.22 -11.40
N ALA A 127 -23.26 -15.20 -11.71
CA ALA A 127 -22.29 -15.99 -10.96
C ALA A 127 -22.11 -15.42 -9.54
N PRO A 128 -21.95 -16.27 -8.53
CA PRO A 128 -21.63 -15.79 -7.18
C PRO A 128 -20.19 -15.27 -7.10
N MET A 129 -19.98 -14.25 -6.28
CA MET A 129 -18.65 -13.94 -5.75
C MET A 129 -18.39 -14.76 -4.50
N VAL A 130 -17.16 -15.26 -4.38
CA VAL A 130 -16.74 -16.09 -3.25
C VAL A 130 -15.48 -15.43 -2.67
N ALA A 131 -15.57 -15.06 -1.39
CA ALA A 131 -14.44 -14.55 -0.64
C ALA A 131 -13.81 -15.69 0.16
N LEU A 132 -12.49 -15.84 0.01
CA LEU A 132 -11.67 -16.65 0.88
C LEU A 132 -10.88 -15.67 1.75
N PHE A 133 -11.09 -15.74 3.05
CA PHE A 133 -10.48 -14.86 4.03
C PHE A 133 -9.76 -15.67 5.11
N THR A 134 -8.88 -15.04 5.86
CA THR A 134 -8.26 -15.64 7.03
C THR A 134 -9.19 -15.47 8.22
N ASN A 135 -9.67 -16.57 8.77
CA ASN A 135 -10.33 -16.61 10.08
C ASN A 135 -9.24 -16.55 11.16
N HIS A 136 -9.13 -15.41 11.84
CA HIS A 136 -8.29 -15.25 13.02
C HIS A 136 -9.09 -15.53 14.28
N ASN A 137 -8.92 -16.72 14.87
CA ASN A 137 -9.65 -17.10 16.05
C ASN A 137 -9.24 -16.28 17.28
N LYS A 138 -10.15 -15.52 17.85
CA LYS A 138 -9.88 -14.59 18.97
C LYS A 138 -9.43 -15.25 20.26
N THR A 139 -9.76 -16.52 20.45
CA THR A 139 -9.43 -17.26 21.67
C THR A 139 -8.06 -17.95 21.56
N THR A 140 -7.81 -18.62 20.43
CA THR A 140 -6.61 -19.42 20.22
C THR A 140 -5.53 -18.69 19.43
N THR A 141 -5.84 -17.53 18.83
CA THR A 141 -4.98 -16.80 17.89
C THR A 141 -4.55 -17.65 16.69
N PHE A 142 -5.40 -18.59 16.29
CA PHE A 142 -5.15 -19.53 15.20
C PHE A 142 -5.67 -18.95 13.89
N ASP A 143 -4.82 -18.95 12.86
CA ASP A 143 -5.14 -18.48 11.51
C ASP A 143 -5.41 -19.65 10.58
N ALA A 144 -6.53 -19.59 9.86
CA ALA A 144 -6.85 -20.59 8.84
C ALA A 144 -7.82 -19.99 7.78
N PRO A 145 -7.78 -20.46 6.53
CA PRO A 145 -8.67 -19.97 5.49
C PRO A 145 -10.12 -20.39 5.73
N ALA A 146 -11.03 -19.43 5.60
CA ALA A 146 -12.47 -19.63 5.67
C ALA A 146 -13.15 -18.98 4.45
N LEU A 147 -14.47 -19.16 4.31
CA LEU A 147 -15.18 -18.89 3.08
C LEU A 147 -16.51 -18.18 3.34
N SER A 148 -16.83 -17.20 2.48
CA SER A 148 -18.15 -16.58 2.39
C SER A 148 -18.53 -16.39 0.92
N SER A 149 -19.81 -16.19 0.64
CA SER A 149 -20.28 -16.00 -0.74
C SER A 149 -21.41 -14.99 -0.84
N SER A 150 -21.51 -14.36 -2.01
CA SER A 150 -22.58 -13.43 -2.34
C SER A 150 -23.17 -13.75 -3.70
N ASN A 151 -24.50 -13.67 -3.78
CA ASN A 151 -25.28 -13.73 -5.03
C ASN A 151 -25.91 -12.37 -5.38
N ASP A 152 -25.59 -11.32 -4.63
CA ASP A 152 -26.27 -10.03 -4.66
C ASP A 152 -25.80 -9.14 -5.81
N TYR A 153 -25.79 -9.67 -7.03
CA TYR A 153 -25.35 -8.96 -8.23
C TYR A 153 -26.03 -7.59 -8.41
N LEU A 154 -27.34 -7.50 -8.17
CA LEU A 154 -28.08 -6.25 -8.37
C LEU A 154 -27.69 -5.14 -7.40
N THR A 155 -27.09 -5.48 -6.28
CA THR A 155 -26.57 -4.53 -5.28
C THR A 155 -25.05 -4.44 -5.32
N ASP A 156 -24.41 -4.88 -6.40
CA ASP A 156 -22.95 -4.94 -6.53
C ASP A 156 -22.28 -5.81 -5.46
N TYR A 157 -22.89 -6.93 -5.08
CA TYR A 157 -22.35 -7.88 -4.09
C TYR A 157 -22.04 -7.24 -2.72
N THR A 158 -22.99 -6.49 -2.18
CA THR A 158 -22.85 -5.78 -0.91
C THR A 158 -23.05 -6.64 0.33
N ASN A 159 -23.47 -7.90 0.19
CA ASN A 159 -23.67 -8.81 1.30
C ASN A 159 -23.02 -10.16 1.01
N PHE A 160 -22.15 -10.61 1.90
CA PHE A 160 -21.53 -11.93 1.88
C PHE A 160 -22.04 -12.75 3.06
N TYR A 161 -22.35 -14.01 2.81
CA TYR A 161 -22.88 -14.95 3.79
C TYR A 161 -21.82 -16.03 4.07
N LEU A 162 -21.51 -16.23 5.34
CA LEU A 162 -20.51 -17.19 5.79
C LEU A 162 -20.91 -18.63 5.41
N TYR A 163 -20.00 -19.33 4.77
CA TYR A 163 -20.11 -20.77 4.60
C TYR A 163 -19.74 -21.46 5.91
N ASN A 164 -20.56 -22.43 6.34
CA ASN A 164 -20.36 -23.20 7.55
C ASN A 164 -20.02 -22.33 8.79
N SER A 165 -20.75 -21.22 8.95
CA SER A 165 -20.59 -20.22 10.03
C SER A 165 -19.18 -19.65 10.13
N GLY A 166 -18.42 -19.62 9.03
CA GLY A 166 -17.04 -19.10 8.99
C GLY A 166 -15.99 -20.08 9.51
N SER A 167 -16.36 -21.34 9.72
CA SER A 167 -15.37 -22.37 10.09
C SER A 167 -14.32 -22.55 9.00
N PRO A 168 -13.05 -22.81 9.36
CA PRO A 168 -12.01 -23.11 8.40
C PRO A 168 -12.39 -24.18 7.38
N VAL A 169 -12.04 -23.99 6.11
CA VAL A 169 -12.33 -24.96 5.03
C VAL A 169 -11.26 -26.03 4.89
N MET A 170 -10.21 -25.93 5.68
CA MET A 170 -9.12 -26.91 5.68
C MET A 170 -8.38 -26.92 7.02
N THR A 171 -7.76 -28.07 7.34
CA THR A 171 -6.85 -28.17 8.48
C THR A 171 -5.45 -27.78 8.05
N VAL A 172 -4.87 -26.78 8.71
CA VAL A 172 -3.52 -26.28 8.48
C VAL A 172 -2.78 -26.11 9.81
N ALA A 173 -1.46 -25.89 9.75
CA ALA A 173 -0.73 -25.42 10.92
C ALA A 173 -1.09 -23.95 11.22
N ASN A 174 -0.83 -23.48 12.44
CA ASN A 174 -1.06 -22.07 12.77
C ASN A 174 -0.19 -21.13 11.93
N GLY A 175 -0.71 -19.94 11.61
CA GLY A 175 -0.03 -18.93 10.81
C GLY A 175 -0.22 -19.07 9.30
N PHE A 176 -1.17 -19.86 8.83
CA PHE A 176 -1.60 -19.90 7.44
C PHE A 176 -2.61 -18.79 7.20
N ARG A 177 -2.21 -17.75 6.45
CA ARG A 177 -3.02 -16.54 6.24
C ARG A 177 -2.95 -15.99 4.83
N ASP A 178 -3.85 -15.08 4.52
CA ASP A 178 -3.91 -14.25 3.32
C ASP A 178 -4.05 -15.05 2.02
N PRO A 179 -5.05 -15.94 1.90
CA PRO A 179 -5.23 -16.76 0.71
C PRO A 179 -5.49 -15.90 -0.53
N SER A 180 -4.71 -16.11 -1.59
CA SER A 180 -4.97 -15.59 -2.94
C SER A 180 -5.40 -16.73 -3.84
N VAL A 181 -6.58 -16.59 -4.44
CA VAL A 181 -7.19 -17.64 -5.24
C VAL A 181 -7.41 -17.20 -6.67
N PHE A 182 -7.20 -18.12 -7.63
CA PHE A 182 -7.51 -17.91 -9.03
C PHE A 182 -7.92 -19.22 -9.71
N TRP A 183 -8.59 -19.09 -10.86
CA TRP A 183 -8.94 -20.24 -11.69
C TRP A 183 -7.80 -20.60 -12.63
N ASP A 184 -7.27 -21.80 -12.52
CA ASP A 184 -6.29 -22.37 -13.42
C ASP A 184 -7.01 -23.03 -14.60
N VAL A 185 -7.05 -22.30 -15.70
CA VAL A 185 -7.76 -22.74 -16.93
C VAL A 185 -7.14 -24.01 -17.51
N ALA A 186 -5.81 -24.14 -17.43
CA ALA A 186 -5.09 -25.28 -18.02
C ALA A 186 -5.46 -26.61 -17.35
N ASN A 187 -5.68 -26.59 -16.03
CA ASN A 187 -5.99 -27.79 -15.24
C ASN A 187 -7.44 -27.85 -14.76
N ASN A 188 -8.29 -26.89 -15.18
CA ASN A 188 -9.72 -26.81 -14.83
C ASN A 188 -9.94 -26.91 -13.30
N GLN A 189 -9.23 -26.10 -12.53
CA GLN A 189 -9.25 -26.13 -11.07
C GLN A 189 -8.97 -24.73 -10.48
N TRP A 190 -9.31 -24.55 -9.21
CA TRP A 190 -8.89 -23.42 -8.42
C TRP A 190 -7.49 -23.67 -7.87
N VAL A 191 -6.69 -22.63 -7.82
CA VAL A 191 -5.39 -22.61 -7.14
C VAL A 191 -5.42 -21.55 -6.05
N MET A 192 -4.87 -21.88 -4.89
CA MET A 192 -4.67 -20.97 -3.77
C MET A 192 -3.18 -20.88 -3.47
N ALA A 193 -2.65 -19.67 -3.43
CA ALA A 193 -1.37 -19.34 -2.80
C ALA A 193 -1.66 -18.74 -1.41
N ILE A 194 -1.04 -19.25 -0.37
CA ILE A 194 -1.27 -18.82 1.01
C ILE A 194 0.05 -18.70 1.77
N ALA A 195 0.21 -17.65 2.56
CA ALA A 195 1.39 -17.51 3.41
C ALA A 195 1.39 -18.57 4.51
N ALA A 196 2.53 -19.25 4.68
CA ALA A 196 2.70 -20.35 5.64
C ALA A 196 3.88 -20.04 6.57
N ASN A 197 3.57 -19.42 7.70
CA ASN A 197 4.58 -18.86 8.61
C ASN A 197 4.81 -19.69 9.90
N ALA A 198 4.22 -20.88 9.99
CA ALA A 198 4.26 -21.66 11.24
C ALA A 198 5.69 -22.05 11.67
N THR A 199 6.56 -22.32 10.71
CA THR A 199 7.96 -22.70 10.96
C THR A 199 8.94 -22.02 10.00
N ASN A 200 8.50 -21.72 8.78
CA ASN A 200 9.32 -21.17 7.72
C ASN A 200 8.56 -20.03 7.03
N LYS A 201 9.30 -19.09 6.45
CA LYS A 201 8.74 -18.02 5.60
C LYS A 201 8.52 -18.61 4.22
N THR A 202 7.35 -19.16 3.97
CA THR A 202 7.03 -19.85 2.71
C THR A 202 5.66 -19.48 2.21
N VAL A 203 5.44 -19.64 0.92
CA VAL A 203 4.12 -19.67 0.30
C VAL A 203 3.76 -21.13 0.00
N GLN A 204 2.67 -21.60 0.56
CA GLN A 204 2.11 -22.93 0.29
C GLN A 204 1.06 -22.82 -0.81
N PHE A 205 1.09 -23.75 -1.75
CA PHE A 205 0.08 -23.82 -2.81
C PHE A 205 -0.90 -24.97 -2.55
N TYR A 206 -2.14 -24.76 -2.97
CA TYR A 206 -3.19 -25.77 -2.93
C TYR A 206 -4.01 -25.71 -4.21
N SER A 207 -4.60 -26.85 -4.60
CA SER A 207 -5.59 -26.96 -5.68
C SER A 207 -6.94 -27.43 -5.17
N SER A 208 -8.03 -27.01 -5.84
CA SER A 208 -9.40 -27.38 -5.50
C SER A 208 -10.29 -27.42 -6.74
N THR A 209 -11.24 -28.32 -6.78
CA THR A 209 -12.29 -28.36 -7.80
C THR A 209 -13.58 -27.66 -7.38
N ASN A 210 -13.70 -27.22 -6.11
CA ASN A 210 -14.96 -26.76 -5.55
C ASN A 210 -14.83 -25.64 -4.50
N LEU A 211 -13.65 -25.03 -4.33
CA LEU A 211 -13.33 -24.01 -3.32
C LEU A 211 -13.50 -24.45 -1.84
N LYS A 212 -14.07 -25.61 -1.58
CA LYS A 212 -14.42 -26.08 -0.24
C LYS A 212 -13.46 -27.15 0.29
N THR A 213 -12.81 -27.87 -0.61
CA THR A 213 -11.84 -28.92 -0.27
C THR A 213 -10.56 -28.68 -1.07
N TRP A 214 -9.42 -28.75 -0.40
CA TRP A 214 -8.14 -28.34 -0.94
C TRP A 214 -7.10 -29.44 -0.84
N LYS A 215 -6.35 -29.65 -1.91
CA LYS A 215 -5.23 -30.60 -1.99
C LYS A 215 -3.92 -29.79 -1.99
N ALA A 216 -3.00 -30.11 -1.07
CA ALA A 216 -1.69 -29.46 -1.01
C ALA A 216 -0.85 -29.77 -2.27
N LEU A 217 -0.19 -28.75 -2.76
CA LEU A 217 0.89 -28.77 -3.74
C LEU A 217 2.21 -28.46 -3.02
N ASN A 218 3.32 -28.29 -3.75
CA ASN A 218 4.59 -27.90 -3.14
C ASN A 218 4.54 -26.46 -2.58
N SER A 219 5.36 -26.20 -1.59
CA SER A 219 5.61 -24.84 -1.08
C SER A 219 6.82 -24.21 -1.74
N PHE A 220 6.90 -22.89 -1.69
CA PHE A 220 8.03 -22.10 -2.14
C PHE A 220 8.59 -21.23 -1.01
N GLY A 221 9.92 -21.14 -0.94
CA GLY A 221 10.65 -20.31 0.03
C GLY A 221 11.32 -21.12 1.14
N PRO A 222 12.07 -20.43 2.06
CA PRO A 222 12.36 -19.01 2.05
C PRO A 222 13.44 -18.63 1.02
N LEU A 223 13.25 -17.51 0.31
CA LEU A 223 14.20 -16.94 -0.65
C LEU A 223 14.01 -15.41 -0.67
N GLY A 224 15.04 -14.64 -1.08
CA GLY A 224 14.97 -13.19 -1.10
C GLY A 224 14.93 -12.58 0.30
N SER A 225 14.07 -11.56 0.52
CA SER A 225 13.88 -10.96 1.84
C SER A 225 13.21 -11.94 2.79
N LYS A 226 13.85 -12.17 3.93
CA LYS A 226 13.40 -13.04 5.01
C LYS A 226 13.12 -12.25 6.29
N GLU A 227 13.09 -10.94 6.21
CA GLU A 227 12.74 -10.05 7.32
C GLU A 227 11.27 -10.23 7.65
N ASN A 228 10.94 -10.51 8.90
CA ASN A 228 9.57 -10.73 9.35
C ASN A 228 8.80 -11.85 8.59
N TRP A 229 7.52 -11.91 8.82
CA TRP A 229 6.61 -12.85 8.19
C TRP A 229 6.40 -12.51 6.73
N TRP A 230 6.13 -13.53 5.91
CA TRP A 230 5.61 -13.34 4.58
C TRP A 230 4.09 -13.27 4.65
N GLU A 231 3.51 -12.31 3.97
CA GLU A 231 2.08 -12.03 3.96
C GLU A 231 1.59 -11.74 2.55
N CYS A 232 0.29 -11.84 2.34
CA CYS A 232 -0.42 -11.44 1.13
C CYS A 232 0.23 -11.94 -0.17
N PRO A 233 0.48 -13.27 -0.31
CA PRO A 233 1.02 -13.80 -1.56
C PRO A 233 0.02 -13.60 -2.70
N ASP A 234 0.54 -13.34 -3.92
CA ASP A 234 -0.26 -13.35 -5.15
C ASP A 234 0.54 -14.01 -6.27
N LEU A 235 -0.14 -14.69 -7.18
CA LEU A 235 0.47 -15.42 -8.30
C LEU A 235 -0.20 -15.04 -9.62
N ILE A 236 0.58 -14.49 -10.54
CA ILE A 236 0.11 -14.01 -11.84
C ILE A 236 1.04 -14.46 -12.96
N GLN A 237 0.55 -14.42 -14.19
CA GLN A 237 1.35 -14.68 -15.38
C GLN A 237 1.43 -13.44 -16.26
N LEU A 238 2.65 -13.00 -16.60
CA LEU A 238 2.89 -11.82 -17.42
C LEU A 238 3.75 -12.17 -18.65
N PRO A 239 3.49 -11.55 -19.81
CA PRO A 239 4.36 -11.63 -20.97
C PRO A 239 5.67 -10.88 -20.72
N VAL A 240 6.78 -11.43 -21.18
CA VAL A 240 8.09 -10.77 -21.19
C VAL A 240 8.20 -9.94 -22.46
N ASP A 241 8.60 -8.68 -22.33
CA ASP A 241 8.77 -7.74 -23.45
C ASP A 241 7.53 -7.59 -24.35
N GLY A 242 6.35 -7.86 -23.77
CA GLY A 242 5.08 -7.83 -24.51
C GLY A 242 4.80 -9.05 -25.39
N ASP A 243 5.66 -10.06 -25.41
CA ASP A 243 5.47 -11.27 -26.19
C ASP A 243 4.51 -12.26 -25.51
N PRO A 244 3.30 -12.48 -26.02
CA PRO A 244 2.30 -13.38 -25.43
C PRO A 244 2.71 -14.86 -25.47
N SER A 245 3.70 -15.23 -26.30
CA SER A 245 4.25 -16.58 -26.36
C SER A 245 5.35 -16.84 -25.33
N ASN A 246 5.98 -15.79 -24.81
CA ASN A 246 7.01 -15.85 -23.77
C ASN A 246 6.48 -15.26 -22.45
N LYS A 247 5.88 -16.09 -21.61
CA LYS A 247 5.31 -15.67 -20.34
C LYS A 247 6.10 -16.25 -19.16
N LYS A 248 6.16 -15.48 -18.08
CA LYS A 248 6.66 -15.94 -16.79
C LYS A 248 5.58 -15.81 -15.72
N TRP A 249 5.59 -16.73 -14.79
CA TRP A 249 4.83 -16.57 -13.55
C TRP A 249 5.60 -15.64 -12.61
N VAL A 250 4.86 -14.76 -11.97
CA VAL A 250 5.35 -13.82 -10.97
C VAL A 250 4.65 -14.15 -9.67
N LEU A 251 5.42 -14.62 -8.69
CA LEU A 251 4.95 -14.81 -7.33
C LEU A 251 5.33 -13.56 -6.54
N LEU A 252 4.34 -12.95 -5.92
CA LEU A 252 4.46 -11.78 -5.07
C LEU A 252 4.29 -12.19 -3.62
N CYS A 253 4.98 -11.55 -2.70
CA CYS A 253 4.64 -11.60 -1.28
C CYS A 253 5.19 -10.38 -0.55
N SER A 254 4.49 -9.97 0.49
CA SER A 254 4.91 -8.91 1.40
C SER A 254 5.84 -9.47 2.47
N SER A 255 6.88 -8.73 2.82
CA SER A 255 7.83 -9.09 3.88
C SER A 255 8.30 -7.81 4.58
N SER A 256 8.16 -7.75 5.89
CA SER A 256 8.44 -6.55 6.69
C SER A 256 7.58 -5.36 6.28
N THR A 257 8.13 -4.43 5.50
CA THR A 257 7.45 -3.22 4.99
C THR A 257 7.50 -3.12 3.48
N LYS A 258 7.86 -4.21 2.79
CA LYS A 258 8.09 -4.25 1.34
C LYS A 258 7.29 -5.37 0.67
N VAL A 259 7.01 -5.19 -0.61
CA VAL A 259 6.55 -6.25 -1.49
C VAL A 259 7.73 -6.73 -2.32
N GLN A 260 8.04 -8.02 -2.24
CA GLN A 260 9.02 -8.68 -3.09
C GLN A 260 8.36 -9.57 -4.12
N TYR A 261 9.07 -9.88 -5.20
CA TYR A 261 8.57 -10.77 -6.24
C TYR A 261 9.62 -11.77 -6.70
N PHE A 262 9.14 -12.89 -7.24
CA PHE A 262 9.95 -13.98 -7.79
C PHE A 262 9.44 -14.31 -9.19
N LEU A 263 10.37 -14.54 -10.10
CA LEU A 263 10.06 -14.99 -11.47
C LEU A 263 10.25 -16.48 -11.57
N GLY A 264 9.33 -17.17 -12.25
CA GLY A 264 9.42 -18.62 -12.33
C GLY A 264 8.38 -19.25 -13.24
N THR A 265 8.14 -20.53 -12.97
CA THR A 265 7.14 -21.37 -13.63
C THR A 265 6.14 -21.92 -12.61
N PHE A 266 4.93 -22.16 -13.06
CA PHE A 266 3.87 -22.80 -12.28
C PHE A 266 3.02 -23.64 -13.21
N ASP A 267 2.84 -24.92 -12.88
CA ASP A 267 2.12 -25.90 -13.72
C ASP A 267 0.72 -26.25 -13.21
N GLY A 268 0.33 -25.71 -12.03
CA GLY A 268 -0.92 -26.02 -11.36
C GLY A 268 -0.98 -27.41 -10.68
N LEU A 269 0.03 -28.23 -10.82
CA LEU A 269 0.09 -29.61 -10.32
C LEU A 269 1.14 -29.80 -9.23
N SER A 270 2.33 -29.21 -9.43
CA SER A 270 3.46 -29.35 -8.50
C SER A 270 3.71 -28.10 -7.65
N GLY A 271 3.28 -26.92 -8.08
CA GLY A 271 3.51 -25.65 -7.40
C GLY A 271 4.45 -24.72 -8.17
N PHE A 272 4.99 -23.70 -7.47
CA PHE A 272 5.86 -22.69 -8.06
C PHE A 272 7.33 -23.12 -7.99
N SER A 273 8.03 -22.96 -9.13
CA SER A 273 9.48 -23.15 -9.24
C SER A 273 10.12 -21.86 -9.72
N VAL A 274 11.10 -21.33 -8.95
CA VAL A 274 11.82 -20.12 -9.32
C VAL A 274 12.66 -20.35 -10.59
N ASP A 275 12.72 -19.34 -11.46
CA ASP A 275 13.56 -19.35 -12.65
C ASP A 275 15.05 -19.40 -12.24
N PRO A 276 15.89 -20.26 -12.85
CA PRO A 276 17.30 -20.36 -12.50
C PRO A 276 18.07 -19.03 -12.56
N THR A 277 17.73 -18.14 -13.50
CA THR A 277 18.37 -16.82 -13.59
C THR A 277 17.92 -15.91 -12.44
N CYS A 278 16.66 -15.97 -12.04
CA CYS A 278 16.13 -15.26 -10.88
C CYS A 278 16.74 -15.82 -9.58
N ASP A 279 16.78 -17.12 -9.41
CA ASP A 279 17.41 -17.78 -8.26
C ASP A 279 18.88 -17.39 -8.12
N SER A 280 19.64 -17.46 -9.23
CA SER A 280 21.04 -17.03 -9.25
C SER A 280 21.21 -15.56 -8.87
N TYR A 281 20.34 -14.68 -9.35
CA TYR A 281 20.38 -13.26 -8.99
C TYR A 281 20.12 -13.06 -7.50
N LEU A 282 19.08 -13.67 -6.94
CA LEU A 282 18.72 -13.57 -5.54
C LEU A 282 19.80 -14.14 -4.62
N ARG A 283 20.46 -15.22 -5.04
CA ARG A 283 21.58 -15.81 -4.30
C ARG A 283 22.87 -15.01 -4.42
N LYS A 284 23.13 -14.36 -5.54
CA LYS A 284 24.25 -13.41 -5.67
C LYS A 284 24.08 -12.22 -4.75
N GLY A 285 22.85 -11.74 -4.58
CA GLY A 285 22.52 -10.70 -3.64
C GLY A 285 22.63 -11.15 -2.17
N THR A 286 22.49 -12.45 -1.86
CA THR A 286 22.75 -12.98 -0.51
C THR A 286 24.23 -13.21 -0.28
N GLY A 287 25.02 -13.15 -1.31
CA GLY A 287 26.33 -13.66 -1.18
C GLY A 287 27.40 -12.77 -1.70
N ILE A 288 28.07 -12.90 -1.43
CA ILE A 288 29.44 -12.71 -1.28
C ILE A 288 30.13 -13.44 -2.38
N GLN A 289 30.71 -12.65 -3.21
CA GLN A 289 31.78 -13.02 -4.11
C GLN A 289 33.04 -13.09 -3.25
N GLY A 290 33.51 -14.29 -2.93
CA GLY A 290 34.72 -14.45 -2.14
C GLY A 290 34.81 -15.83 -1.48
N ASP A 291 35.89 -16.03 -0.72
CA ASP A 291 36.17 -17.27 0.00
C ASP A 291 35.52 -17.26 1.38
N VAL A 292 34.60 -18.18 1.62
CA VAL A 292 33.94 -18.32 2.93
C VAL A 292 34.96 -18.79 3.96
N PHE A 293 35.31 -17.91 4.89
CA PHE A 293 36.19 -18.24 6.01
C PHE A 293 35.47 -19.01 7.10
N ALA A 294 34.23 -18.57 7.47
CA ALA A 294 33.41 -19.27 8.46
C ALA A 294 31.91 -19.01 8.16
N ASN A 295 31.14 -20.08 8.06
CA ASN A 295 29.68 -20.04 7.88
C ASN A 295 28.91 -20.57 9.12
N PHE A 296 29.61 -21.03 10.13
CA PHE A 296 29.09 -21.52 11.39
C PHE A 296 27.99 -22.62 11.30
N GLU A 297 27.92 -23.36 10.20
CA GLU A 297 26.91 -24.43 10.00
C GLU A 297 27.26 -25.76 10.72
N THR A 298 28.32 -25.77 11.51
CA THR A 298 28.77 -26.93 12.30
C THR A 298 28.05 -27.04 13.65
N THR A 299 28.24 -28.14 14.36
CA THR A 299 27.67 -28.34 15.72
C THR A 299 28.55 -27.78 16.83
N THR A 300 29.81 -27.49 16.53
CA THR A 300 30.80 -26.96 17.47
C THR A 300 31.59 -25.84 16.81
N TYR A 301 32.31 -25.04 17.60
CA TYR A 301 33.23 -24.01 17.10
C TYR A 301 34.56 -24.60 16.64
N SER A 302 34.52 -25.55 15.70
CA SER A 302 35.74 -26.19 15.18
C SER A 302 36.67 -25.17 14.54
N GLY A 303 37.95 -25.14 14.91
CA GLY A 303 38.94 -24.16 14.44
C GLY A 303 38.93 -22.82 15.17
N TRP A 304 38.11 -22.70 16.21
CA TRP A 304 38.02 -21.51 17.05
C TRP A 304 38.33 -21.85 18.52
N THR A 305 39.01 -20.95 19.21
CA THR A 305 39.24 -21.04 20.66
C THR A 305 38.15 -20.28 21.39
N VAL A 306 37.40 -20.97 22.24
CA VAL A 306 36.33 -20.39 23.09
C VAL A 306 36.89 -20.14 24.48
N ILE A 307 36.73 -18.92 25.00
CA ILE A 307 37.02 -18.53 26.37
C ILE A 307 35.76 -17.94 27.00
N GLY A 308 35.46 -18.31 28.23
CA GLY A 308 34.22 -17.92 28.91
C GLY A 308 33.04 -18.80 28.50
N ASN A 309 31.84 -18.35 28.82
CA ASN A 309 30.60 -19.12 28.62
C ASN A 309 29.50 -18.42 27.80
N ALA A 310 29.77 -17.21 27.28
CA ALA A 310 28.81 -16.49 26.47
C ALA A 310 28.40 -17.23 25.17
N PHE A 311 29.34 -17.93 24.54
CA PHE A 311 29.11 -18.58 23.24
C PHE A 311 28.56 -20.01 23.32
N GLY A 312 28.42 -20.57 24.53
CA GLY A 312 27.95 -21.94 24.69
C GLY A 312 28.90 -22.99 24.07
N SER A 313 28.35 -24.13 23.67
CA SER A 313 29.13 -25.26 23.14
C SER A 313 29.30 -25.27 21.63
N GLY A 314 28.61 -24.38 20.91
CA GLY A 314 28.63 -24.30 19.43
C GLY A 314 27.63 -23.32 18.88
N PRO A 315 27.62 -23.13 17.55
CA PRO A 315 26.72 -22.18 16.88
C PRO A 315 25.24 -22.49 17.16
N ALA A 316 24.46 -21.42 17.38
CA ALA A 316 23.03 -21.46 17.67
C ALA A 316 22.18 -21.57 16.40
N SER A 317 21.00 -22.17 16.49
CA SER A 317 20.02 -22.23 15.39
C SER A 317 18.99 -21.10 15.50
N GLY A 318 19.44 -19.84 15.63
CA GLY A 318 18.60 -18.65 15.82
C GLY A 318 18.69 -18.10 17.24
N ASN A 319 17.55 -17.59 17.75
CA ASN A 319 17.47 -17.01 19.10
C ASN A 319 17.63 -18.06 20.21
N LEU A 320 18.17 -17.64 21.35
CA LEU A 320 18.39 -18.46 22.52
C LEU A 320 17.43 -18.04 23.66
N GLY A 321 16.78 -19.02 24.29
CA GLY A 321 15.91 -18.78 25.45
C GLY A 321 14.84 -17.72 25.21
N VAL A 322 14.94 -16.63 25.99
CA VAL A 322 14.00 -15.50 25.94
C VAL A 322 14.45 -14.34 25.02
N GLN A 323 15.53 -14.55 24.26
CA GLN A 323 16.00 -13.57 23.28
C GLN A 323 14.93 -13.23 22.26
N GLN A 324 14.94 -12.02 21.76
CA GLN A 324 14.12 -11.60 20.61
C GLN A 324 14.48 -12.43 19.37
N GLY A 325 13.59 -12.45 18.36
CA GLY A 325 13.80 -13.25 17.17
C GLY A 325 15.03 -12.80 16.38
N VAL A 326 16.06 -13.62 16.29
CA VAL A 326 17.28 -13.36 15.52
C VAL A 326 17.05 -13.70 14.06
N ASN A 327 17.34 -12.75 13.17
CA ASN A 327 17.12 -12.87 11.73
C ASN A 327 18.30 -12.35 10.92
N GLY A 328 18.29 -12.57 9.60
CA GLY A 328 19.29 -12.01 8.68
C GLY A 328 20.60 -12.82 8.60
N TYR A 329 20.74 -13.92 9.30
CA TYR A 329 21.86 -14.85 9.11
C TYR A 329 21.63 -15.79 7.93
N LEU A 330 22.68 -16.39 7.39
CA LEU A 330 22.63 -17.33 6.27
C LEU A 330 22.69 -18.78 6.77
N GLY A 331 21.98 -19.67 6.06
CA GLY A 331 21.93 -21.07 6.46
C GLY A 331 21.04 -21.31 7.68
N ASN A 332 21.48 -22.21 8.58
CA ASN A 332 20.69 -22.69 9.72
C ASN A 332 21.26 -22.28 11.08
N LYS A 333 22.48 -21.75 11.12
CA LYS A 333 23.20 -21.48 12.36
C LYS A 333 24.01 -20.18 12.27
N LEU A 334 24.34 -19.66 13.46
CA LEU A 334 25.14 -18.44 13.63
C LEU A 334 25.88 -18.48 14.96
N VAL A 335 26.89 -17.62 15.12
CA VAL A 335 27.43 -17.28 16.44
C VAL A 335 26.42 -16.40 17.17
N ASN A 336 25.99 -16.81 18.36
CA ASN A 336 25.07 -16.06 19.20
C ASN A 336 25.54 -16.16 20.65
N SER A 337 25.89 -15.06 21.27
CA SER A 337 26.41 -15.03 22.64
C SER A 337 25.35 -14.81 23.73
N PHE A 338 24.04 -14.77 23.37
CA PHE A 338 22.95 -14.66 24.35
C PHE A 338 22.73 -15.97 25.14
N ASN A 339 23.77 -16.68 25.43
CA ASN A 339 23.71 -17.96 26.14
C ASN A 339 23.36 -17.76 27.62
N SER A 340 22.10 -17.94 27.96
CA SER A 340 21.50 -17.66 29.29
C SER A 340 21.31 -16.15 29.57
N GLY A 341 21.11 -15.32 28.54
CA GLY A 341 20.86 -13.88 28.65
C GLY A 341 22.10 -13.02 28.40
N ASP A 342 22.01 -11.73 28.70
CA ASP A 342 23.08 -10.72 28.53
C ASP A 342 24.20 -10.79 29.61
N GLY A 343 24.14 -11.74 30.54
CA GLY A 343 25.08 -11.78 31.67
C GLY A 343 26.40 -12.55 31.43
N PRO A 344 26.40 -13.66 30.69
CA PRO A 344 27.63 -14.40 30.40
C PRO A 344 28.58 -13.61 29.50
N THR A 345 29.90 -13.77 29.75
CA THR A 345 30.95 -13.11 28.95
C THR A 345 31.90 -14.15 28.35
N GLY A 346 32.59 -13.77 27.28
CA GLY A 346 33.58 -14.62 26.63
C GLY A 346 34.16 -14.08 25.34
N THR A 347 35.08 -14.86 24.78
CA THR A 347 35.64 -14.60 23.45
C THR A 347 35.65 -15.84 22.58
N LEU A 348 35.52 -15.66 21.30
CA LEU A 348 35.65 -16.69 20.27
C LEU A 348 36.69 -16.22 19.26
N THR A 349 37.88 -16.90 19.27
CA THR A 349 39.04 -16.47 18.47
C THR A 349 39.39 -17.54 17.45
N SER A 350 39.54 -17.14 16.18
CA SER A 350 39.90 -18.05 15.10
C SER A 350 41.34 -18.55 15.17
N ALA A 351 41.62 -19.65 14.48
CA ALA A 351 43.00 -19.96 14.11
C ALA A 351 43.62 -18.79 13.32
N THR A 352 44.95 -18.75 13.30
CA THR A 352 45.67 -17.76 12.50
C THR A 352 45.51 -18.03 11.00
N PHE A 353 45.39 -16.97 10.20
CA PHE A 353 45.36 -17.01 8.73
C PHE A 353 46.21 -15.90 8.12
N THR A 354 46.56 -16.02 6.87
CA THR A 354 47.22 -14.94 6.13
C THR A 354 46.19 -14.15 5.35
N ILE A 355 46.21 -12.83 5.46
CA ILE A 355 45.34 -11.94 4.70
C ILE A 355 45.78 -11.98 3.23
N ASN A 356 44.94 -12.50 2.35
CA ASN A 356 45.22 -12.69 0.92
C ASN A 356 44.22 -11.97 0.01
N MET A 357 43.20 -11.32 0.55
CA MET A 357 42.18 -10.52 -0.17
C MET A 357 42.02 -9.13 0.43
N ASN A 358 41.49 -8.21 -0.37
CA ASN A 358 41.40 -6.79 0.00
C ASN A 358 40.41 -6.49 1.11
N CYS A 359 39.41 -7.35 1.30
CA CYS A 359 38.29 -7.10 2.22
C CYS A 359 37.92 -8.34 3.01
N ILE A 360 37.38 -8.10 4.22
CA ILE A 360 36.69 -9.11 5.03
C ILE A 360 35.27 -8.61 5.27
N ASN A 361 34.27 -9.34 4.79
CA ASN A 361 32.86 -9.04 4.99
C ASN A 361 32.26 -10.05 5.98
N PHE A 362 31.26 -9.63 6.75
CA PHE A 362 30.56 -10.51 7.73
C PHE A 362 29.17 -9.95 8.05
N LEU A 363 28.27 -10.85 8.46
CA LEU A 363 26.98 -10.49 9.03
C LEU A 363 27.11 -10.23 10.54
N ILE A 364 26.53 -9.14 11.03
CA ILE A 364 26.59 -8.75 12.44
C ILE A 364 25.28 -8.15 12.95
N GLY A 365 24.87 -8.54 14.13
CA GLY A 365 23.73 -8.05 14.93
C GLY A 365 24.09 -7.99 16.42
N GLY A 366 23.08 -7.78 17.27
CA GLY A 366 23.26 -7.68 18.72
C GLY A 366 23.66 -6.27 19.19
N GLY A 367 24.29 -6.17 20.34
CA GLY A 367 24.55 -4.94 21.07
C GLY A 367 25.48 -3.94 20.37
N ASN A 368 25.20 -2.65 20.58
CA ASN A 368 26.04 -1.56 20.15
C ASN A 368 26.97 -1.10 21.30
N ASN A 369 27.92 -1.95 21.66
CA ASN A 369 28.86 -1.69 22.74
C ASN A 369 30.30 -1.81 22.22
N PRO A 370 30.88 -0.74 21.63
CA PRO A 370 32.22 -0.77 21.03
C PRO A 370 33.28 -1.29 22.01
N GLY A 371 34.07 -2.29 21.58
CA GLY A 371 35.08 -2.93 22.37
C GLY A 371 34.58 -3.95 23.40
N ALA A 372 33.25 -4.01 23.67
CA ALA A 372 32.67 -4.94 24.62
C ALA A 372 31.81 -6.01 23.93
N THR A 373 30.96 -5.65 22.97
CA THR A 373 30.28 -6.59 22.07
C THR A 373 30.71 -6.28 20.64
N CYS A 374 31.72 -6.98 20.12
CA CYS A 374 32.31 -6.64 18.84
C CYS A 374 32.99 -7.84 18.14
N ILE A 375 33.18 -7.71 16.84
CA ILE A 375 34.11 -8.53 16.07
C ILE A 375 35.38 -7.72 15.78
N ASN A 376 36.55 -8.29 15.97
CA ASN A 376 37.87 -7.67 15.84
C ASN A 376 38.71 -8.41 14.79
N LEU A 377 39.49 -7.67 14.03
CA LEU A 377 40.63 -8.20 13.28
C LEU A 377 41.92 -7.89 14.10
N ILE A 378 42.67 -8.94 14.41
CA ILE A 378 43.95 -8.87 15.12
C ILE A 378 45.05 -9.16 14.12
N VAL A 379 45.98 -8.24 13.98
CA VAL A 379 47.18 -8.37 13.14
C VAL A 379 48.42 -8.09 14.00
N ASP A 380 49.41 -8.96 13.94
CA ASP A 380 50.64 -8.86 14.74
C ASP A 380 50.33 -8.65 16.23
N GLY A 381 49.28 -9.29 16.77
CA GLY A 381 48.84 -9.23 18.17
C GLY A 381 48.07 -7.97 18.56
N SER A 382 47.78 -7.06 17.66
CA SER A 382 47.04 -5.83 17.91
C SER A 382 45.73 -5.79 17.17
N VAL A 383 44.64 -5.29 17.80
CA VAL A 383 43.37 -5.06 17.15
C VAL A 383 43.54 -3.87 16.16
N VAL A 384 43.38 -4.15 14.87
CA VAL A 384 43.51 -3.15 13.78
C VAL A 384 42.16 -2.73 13.19
N GLN A 385 41.13 -3.56 13.31
CA GLN A 385 39.76 -3.26 12.94
C GLN A 385 38.80 -3.81 14.01
N SER A 386 37.69 -3.11 14.22
CA SER A 386 36.63 -3.52 15.15
C SER A 386 35.27 -3.05 14.67
N THR A 387 34.25 -3.90 14.83
CA THR A 387 32.86 -3.53 14.49
C THR A 387 31.93 -4.12 15.56
N THR A 388 30.92 -3.35 15.96
CA THR A 388 29.89 -3.73 16.94
C THR A 388 28.52 -3.85 16.27
N GLY A 389 27.53 -4.47 16.93
CA GLY A 389 26.14 -4.51 16.49
C GLY A 389 25.45 -3.13 16.56
N ARG A 390 24.13 -3.12 16.48
CA ARG A 390 23.33 -1.90 16.40
C ARG A 390 22.17 -1.85 17.37
N ASN A 391 22.17 -2.69 18.42
CA ASN A 391 21.02 -2.98 19.28
C ASN A 391 19.84 -3.50 18.44
N ASP A 392 20.14 -4.44 17.55
CA ASP A 392 19.19 -5.06 16.63
C ASP A 392 19.55 -6.53 16.46
N GLU A 393 18.55 -7.41 16.56
CA GLU A 393 18.74 -8.85 16.37
C GLU A 393 18.84 -9.25 14.89
N VAL A 394 18.51 -8.33 13.99
CA VAL A 394 18.65 -8.55 12.56
C VAL A 394 20.11 -8.33 12.14
N LEU A 395 20.78 -9.42 11.74
CA LEU A 395 22.13 -9.33 11.22
C LEU A 395 22.14 -8.58 9.88
N LYS A 396 23.07 -7.68 9.74
CA LYS A 396 23.31 -6.93 8.49
C LYS A 396 24.78 -7.01 8.12
N TRP A 397 25.04 -6.88 6.83
CA TRP A 397 26.39 -6.89 6.32
C TRP A 397 27.22 -5.71 6.83
N ALA A 398 28.42 -6.02 7.26
CA ALA A 398 29.51 -5.08 7.52
C ALA A 398 30.81 -5.64 6.93
N GLY A 399 31.84 -4.85 6.88
CA GLY A 399 33.13 -5.32 6.37
C GLY A 399 34.24 -4.31 6.57
N TRP A 400 35.46 -4.80 6.41
CA TRP A 400 36.68 -4.04 6.54
C TRP A 400 37.48 -4.07 5.24
N ASN A 401 38.00 -2.94 4.79
CA ASN A 401 39.09 -2.90 3.84
C ASN A 401 40.40 -3.25 4.58
N VAL A 402 41.00 -4.37 4.22
CA VAL A 402 42.19 -4.94 4.86
C VAL A 402 43.40 -4.95 3.91
N SER A 403 43.30 -4.24 2.79
CA SER A 403 44.35 -4.20 1.75
C SER A 403 45.72 -3.77 2.27
N SER A 404 45.75 -2.92 3.32
CA SER A 404 47.00 -2.47 4.00
C SER A 404 47.70 -3.59 4.77
N TRP A 405 47.07 -4.72 5.02
CA TRP A 405 47.59 -5.86 5.77
C TRP A 405 47.75 -7.13 4.93
N ILE A 406 47.65 -7.05 3.61
CA ILE A 406 47.87 -8.20 2.74
C ILE A 406 49.22 -8.83 3.00
N GLY A 407 49.27 -10.14 3.11
CA GLY A 407 50.46 -10.93 3.45
C GLY A 407 50.75 -11.05 4.95
N LYS A 408 50.05 -10.29 5.82
CA LYS A 408 50.18 -10.39 7.27
C LYS A 408 49.39 -11.57 7.85
N THR A 409 49.90 -12.10 8.95
CA THR A 409 49.19 -13.09 9.78
C THR A 409 48.19 -12.41 10.68
N ALA A 410 46.96 -12.92 10.67
CA ALA A 410 45.84 -12.33 11.37
C ALA A 410 44.98 -13.39 12.09
N GLN A 411 44.13 -12.90 12.98
CA GLN A 411 43.04 -13.68 13.61
C GLN A 411 41.78 -12.81 13.66
N ILE A 412 40.63 -13.46 13.59
CA ILE A 412 39.35 -12.83 13.91
C ILE A 412 38.97 -13.22 15.34
N GLN A 413 38.54 -12.23 16.12
CA GLN A 413 38.04 -12.46 17.47
C GLN A 413 36.67 -11.83 17.63
N ILE A 414 35.70 -12.63 18.07
CA ILE A 414 34.36 -12.18 18.44
C ILE A 414 34.36 -12.05 19.97
N VAL A 415 33.95 -10.90 20.46
CA VAL A 415 34.03 -10.54 21.89
C VAL A 415 32.63 -10.26 22.41
N ASP A 416 32.33 -10.86 23.53
CA ASP A 416 31.21 -10.48 24.39
C ASP A 416 31.78 -10.28 25.82
N ASN A 417 31.91 -9.02 26.21
CA ASN A 417 32.41 -8.60 27.52
C ASN A 417 31.47 -7.57 28.15
N SER A 418 30.18 -7.67 27.86
CA SER A 418 29.15 -6.78 28.39
C SER A 418 28.11 -7.61 29.16
N THR A 419 27.68 -7.11 30.32
CA THR A 419 26.68 -7.79 31.18
C THR A 419 25.38 -6.98 31.29
N GLY A 420 25.28 -5.86 30.55
CA GLY A 420 24.12 -4.98 30.57
C GLY A 420 23.11 -5.32 29.47
N SER A 421 22.08 -4.49 29.35
CA SER A 421 21.10 -4.61 28.24
C SER A 421 21.83 -4.56 26.90
N TRP A 422 21.43 -5.46 25.97
CA TRP A 422 22.15 -5.67 24.71
C TRP A 422 23.62 -6.13 24.93
N GLY A 423 23.87 -6.84 26.01
CA GLY A 423 25.18 -7.41 26.35
C GLY A 423 25.45 -8.72 25.62
N HIS A 424 25.15 -8.79 24.31
CA HIS A 424 25.42 -9.96 23.46
C HIS A 424 25.73 -9.55 22.03
N ILE A 425 26.31 -10.46 21.26
CA ILE A 425 26.62 -10.27 19.85
C ILE A 425 26.20 -11.46 19.01
N ASN A 426 25.67 -11.16 17.81
CA ASN A 426 25.35 -12.11 16.78
C ASN A 426 26.29 -11.91 15.59
N VAL A 427 26.98 -12.97 15.14
CA VAL A 427 27.87 -12.91 13.97
C VAL A 427 27.65 -14.13 13.10
N ASP A 428 27.69 -13.91 11.80
CA ASP A 428 27.61 -15.02 10.85
C ASP A 428 28.38 -14.72 9.57
N HIS A 429 28.69 -15.75 8.82
CA HIS A 429 29.11 -15.76 7.43
C HIS A 429 30.27 -14.79 7.14
N ILE A 430 31.44 -15.09 7.68
CA ILE A 430 32.66 -14.32 7.45
C ILE A 430 33.29 -14.73 6.11
N VAL A 431 33.57 -13.76 5.26
CA VAL A 431 34.03 -13.97 3.88
C VAL A 431 35.19 -13.06 3.53
N PHE A 432 36.21 -13.62 2.94
CA PHE A 432 37.31 -12.86 2.31
C PHE A 432 36.94 -12.53 0.86
N ALA A 433 37.08 -11.28 0.47
CA ALA A 433 36.61 -10.78 -0.81
C ALA A 433 37.51 -9.65 -1.36
N ASP A 434 37.43 -9.42 -2.67
CA ASP A 434 38.17 -8.32 -3.31
C ASP A 434 37.51 -6.94 -3.11
N ALA A 435 36.24 -6.91 -2.75
CA ALA A 435 35.48 -5.70 -2.51
C ALA A 435 34.66 -5.77 -1.22
N LEU A 436 34.41 -4.61 -0.63
CA LEU A 436 33.46 -4.49 0.48
C LEU A 436 32.06 -4.85 0.01
N TRP A 437 31.27 -5.41 0.93
CA TRP A 437 29.85 -5.57 0.74
C TRP A 437 29.23 -4.26 0.26
N ASN A 438 28.48 -4.34 -0.82
CA ASN A 438 27.78 -3.20 -1.37
C ASN A 438 26.29 -3.28 -0.99
N ASN A 439 25.86 -2.43 -0.07
CA ASN A 439 24.46 -2.32 0.33
C ASN A 439 23.54 -1.84 -0.81
N ASN A 440 24.11 -1.41 -1.93
CA ASN A 440 23.37 -1.02 -3.13
C ASN A 440 23.04 -2.22 -4.04
N ILE A 441 23.55 -3.41 -3.74
CA ILE A 441 23.16 -4.63 -4.44
C ILE A 441 21.81 -5.09 -3.88
N GLU A 442 20.86 -5.24 -4.78
CA GLU A 442 19.53 -5.74 -4.45
C GLU A 442 19.61 -7.24 -4.08
N HIS A 443 19.17 -7.58 -2.87
CA HIS A 443 19.16 -8.96 -2.33
C HIS A 443 17.81 -9.64 -2.48
N ALA A 444 16.80 -8.87 -2.87
CA ALA A 444 15.46 -9.32 -3.21
C ALA A 444 14.98 -8.49 -4.39
N LEU A 445 14.14 -9.05 -5.21
CA LEU A 445 13.44 -8.27 -6.23
C LEU A 445 12.31 -7.49 -5.55
N ILE A 446 12.56 -6.22 -5.24
CA ILE A 446 11.62 -5.35 -4.55
C ILE A 446 10.73 -4.66 -5.59
N ALA A 447 9.42 -4.72 -5.36
CA ALA A 447 8.45 -4.10 -6.24
C ALA A 447 8.31 -2.60 -5.98
N ASP A 448 8.38 -2.16 -4.72
CA ASP A 448 8.31 -0.75 -4.34
C ASP A 448 9.31 -0.46 -3.22
N TYR A 449 10.18 0.52 -3.44
CA TYR A 449 11.26 0.89 -2.52
C TYR A 449 10.84 1.94 -1.49
N GLY A 450 9.66 2.54 -1.65
CA GLY A 450 9.10 3.48 -0.70
C GLY A 450 8.78 2.85 0.66
N SER A 451 8.37 3.66 1.60
CA SER A 451 8.05 3.18 2.96
C SER A 451 6.64 2.64 3.10
N ASP A 452 5.76 2.96 2.15
CA ASP A 452 4.32 2.73 2.28
C ASP A 452 3.74 2.12 1.00
N PHE A 453 4.03 0.85 0.77
CA PHE A 453 3.40 0.02 -0.25
C PHE A 453 3.46 -1.43 0.22
N TYR A 454 2.33 -1.99 0.61
CA TYR A 454 2.24 -3.30 1.24
C TYR A 454 1.04 -4.09 0.74
N ALA A 455 1.03 -5.41 0.97
CA ALA A 455 -0.09 -6.31 0.71
C ALA A 455 -0.67 -6.25 -0.71
N ALA A 456 0.15 -5.93 -1.70
CA ALA A 456 -0.32 -5.69 -3.06
C ALA A 456 -1.01 -6.92 -3.68
N ARG A 457 -2.13 -6.67 -4.35
CA ARG A 457 -2.94 -7.67 -5.06
C ARG A 457 -3.21 -7.24 -6.48
N THR A 458 -3.45 -8.22 -7.35
CA THR A 458 -3.80 -7.98 -8.76
C THR A 458 -5.29 -8.15 -9.02
N TYR A 459 -5.82 -7.35 -9.94
CA TYR A 459 -7.18 -7.52 -10.44
C TYR A 459 -7.32 -8.82 -11.23
N ARG A 460 -8.30 -9.63 -10.86
CA ARG A 460 -8.76 -10.78 -11.64
C ARG A 460 -9.86 -10.34 -12.59
N ASP A 461 -9.58 -10.34 -13.90
CA ASP A 461 -10.54 -9.91 -14.93
C ASP A 461 -11.39 -11.11 -15.40
N TYR A 462 -12.58 -11.21 -14.87
CA TYR A 462 -13.57 -12.24 -15.26
C TYR A 462 -14.39 -11.85 -16.50
N ASP A 463 -14.27 -10.61 -16.97
CA ASP A 463 -14.88 -10.19 -18.23
C ASP A 463 -14.00 -10.56 -19.44
N ASN A 464 -12.72 -10.85 -19.22
CA ASN A 464 -11.69 -11.15 -20.24
C ASN A 464 -11.58 -10.07 -21.33
N VAL A 465 -11.74 -8.80 -20.97
CA VAL A 465 -11.72 -7.68 -21.91
C VAL A 465 -10.47 -6.79 -21.76
N GLU A 466 -9.78 -6.87 -20.61
CA GLU A 466 -8.54 -6.15 -20.39
C GLU A 466 -7.36 -7.00 -20.85
N ASN A 467 -6.55 -6.43 -21.75
CA ASN A 467 -5.28 -7.06 -22.14
C ASN A 467 -4.12 -6.52 -21.30
N ARG A 468 -4.37 -6.29 -20.02
CA ARG A 468 -3.40 -5.75 -19.05
C ARG A 468 -3.65 -6.31 -17.67
N THR A 469 -2.60 -6.42 -16.89
CA THR A 469 -2.68 -6.78 -15.47
C THR A 469 -2.49 -5.51 -14.64
N VAL A 470 -3.44 -5.23 -13.77
CA VAL A 470 -3.41 -4.07 -12.88
C VAL A 470 -3.37 -4.54 -11.44
N TRP A 471 -2.61 -3.87 -10.62
CA TRP A 471 -2.60 -4.10 -9.18
C TRP A 471 -2.76 -2.80 -8.38
N MET A 472 -3.03 -2.97 -7.10
CA MET A 472 -3.00 -1.92 -6.08
C MET A 472 -2.40 -2.50 -4.81
N GLY A 473 -1.89 -1.64 -3.95
CA GLY A 473 -1.39 -2.02 -2.63
C GLY A 473 -1.81 -1.01 -1.58
N TRP A 474 -1.82 -1.44 -0.33
CA TRP A 474 -2.06 -0.58 0.79
C TRP A 474 -0.91 0.42 0.97
N MET A 475 -1.20 1.71 0.91
CA MET A 475 -0.26 2.75 1.31
C MET A 475 -0.28 2.89 2.83
N GLY A 476 0.47 2.02 3.48
CA GLY A 476 0.61 1.99 4.92
C GLY A 476 1.83 1.20 5.36
N ASN A 477 2.17 1.36 6.64
CA ASN A 477 3.28 0.69 7.28
C ASN A 477 2.91 0.40 8.73
N TRP A 478 3.02 -0.86 9.14
CA TRP A 478 2.61 -1.30 10.47
C TRP A 478 3.34 -0.60 11.62
N ASP A 479 4.55 -0.05 11.39
CA ASP A 479 5.30 0.69 12.41
C ASP A 479 4.57 1.96 12.89
N TYR A 480 3.66 2.53 12.06
CA TYR A 480 2.95 3.77 12.39
C TYR A 480 1.54 3.91 11.82
N ALA A 481 1.01 2.90 11.13
CA ALA A 481 -0.31 3.00 10.48
C ALA A 481 -1.44 3.42 11.43
N ASN A 482 -1.38 2.97 12.70
CA ASN A 482 -2.34 3.33 13.74
C ASN A 482 -2.16 4.75 14.31
N LEU A 483 -1.09 5.45 13.95
CA LEU A 483 -0.69 6.74 14.51
C LEU A 483 -0.81 7.90 13.52
N THR A 484 -1.14 7.61 12.25
CA THR A 484 -1.22 8.63 11.19
C THR A 484 -2.12 9.80 11.59
N PRO A 485 -1.75 11.07 11.26
CA PRO A 485 -2.41 12.27 11.78
C PRO A 485 -3.68 12.65 11.01
N THR A 486 -4.44 11.66 10.57
CA THR A 486 -5.68 11.82 9.80
C THR A 486 -6.91 11.79 10.72
N SER A 487 -7.91 12.64 10.47
CA SER A 487 -9.12 12.76 11.31
C SER A 487 -10.31 11.94 10.79
N TRP A 488 -10.29 11.53 9.52
CA TRP A 488 -11.38 10.83 8.86
C TRP A 488 -11.31 9.30 9.03
N GLY A 489 -10.11 8.78 9.23
CA GLY A 489 -9.81 7.36 9.29
C GLY A 489 -8.33 7.13 9.07
N ARG A 490 -7.96 5.93 8.64
CA ARG A 490 -6.58 5.54 8.40
C ARG A 490 -6.44 4.69 7.15
N GLY A 491 -5.32 4.89 6.47
CA GLY A 491 -4.96 4.15 5.26
C GLY A 491 -5.55 4.72 3.98
N GLN A 492 -4.97 4.35 2.88
CA GLN A 492 -5.41 4.63 1.51
C GLN A 492 -4.80 3.57 0.60
N GLU A 493 -5.39 3.36 -0.57
CA GLU A 493 -4.80 2.52 -1.61
C GLU A 493 -3.83 3.32 -2.47
N SER A 494 -2.83 2.63 -3.03
CA SER A 494 -1.93 3.20 -4.05
C SER A 494 -2.69 3.55 -5.32
N LEU A 495 -2.06 4.29 -6.23
CA LEU A 495 -2.55 4.38 -7.60
C LEU A 495 -2.65 2.98 -8.22
N PRO A 496 -3.68 2.73 -9.04
CA PRO A 496 -3.72 1.52 -9.86
C PRO A 496 -2.56 1.54 -10.86
N ARG A 497 -1.78 0.45 -10.89
CA ARG A 497 -0.58 0.33 -11.72
C ARG A 497 -0.70 -0.84 -12.66
N GLU A 498 -0.37 -0.61 -13.93
CA GLU A 498 -0.24 -1.64 -14.94
C GLU A 498 1.11 -2.32 -14.83
N LEU A 499 1.13 -3.66 -14.86
CA LEU A 499 2.31 -4.49 -14.70
C LEU A 499 2.79 -5.05 -16.03
N SER A 500 4.09 -5.09 -16.21
CA SER A 500 4.76 -5.78 -17.32
C SER A 500 6.10 -6.36 -16.89
N LEU A 501 6.61 -7.31 -17.66
CA LEU A 501 7.98 -7.79 -17.50
C LEU A 501 8.82 -7.27 -18.65
N LYS A 502 10.02 -6.76 -18.34
CA LYS A 502 11.01 -6.33 -19.34
C LYS A 502 12.37 -6.95 -19.07
N THR A 503 13.08 -7.25 -20.15
CA THR A 503 14.45 -7.75 -20.12
C THR A 503 15.45 -6.60 -20.03
N PHE A 504 16.35 -6.68 -19.05
CA PHE A 504 17.47 -5.77 -18.84
C PHE A 504 18.79 -6.56 -18.87
N ALA A 505 19.92 -5.85 -18.88
CA ALA A 505 21.24 -6.48 -18.91
C ALA A 505 21.51 -7.41 -17.72
N ASP A 506 20.88 -7.12 -16.58
CA ASP A 506 20.97 -7.86 -15.31
C ASP A 506 19.82 -8.86 -15.09
N GLY A 507 18.94 -9.04 -16.06
CA GLY A 507 17.83 -10.00 -16.06
C GLY A 507 16.46 -9.38 -16.26
N ILE A 508 15.40 -10.19 -16.13
CA ILE A 508 14.02 -9.75 -16.28
C ILE A 508 13.56 -9.04 -14.99
N ARG A 509 12.86 -7.92 -15.16
CA ARG A 509 12.34 -7.12 -14.05
C ARG A 509 10.85 -6.82 -14.22
N LEU A 510 10.14 -6.72 -13.11
CA LEU A 510 8.79 -6.18 -13.04
C LEU A 510 8.84 -4.66 -13.24
N VAL A 511 8.08 -4.18 -14.19
CA VAL A 511 7.92 -2.75 -14.51
C VAL A 511 6.48 -2.35 -14.25
N GLN A 512 6.31 -1.19 -13.64
CA GLN A 512 5.02 -0.69 -13.18
C GLN A 512 4.75 0.70 -13.75
N GLN A 513 3.57 0.89 -14.32
CA GLN A 513 3.15 2.19 -14.83
C GLN A 513 1.80 2.59 -14.23
N PRO A 514 1.62 3.86 -13.86
CA PRO A 514 0.29 4.36 -13.51
C PRO A 514 -0.66 4.12 -14.69
N ILE A 515 -1.88 3.67 -14.43
CA ILE A 515 -2.84 3.41 -15.51
C ILE A 515 -3.11 4.68 -16.34
N PRO A 516 -3.26 4.56 -17.67
CA PRO A 516 -3.49 5.73 -18.54
C PRO A 516 -4.74 6.54 -18.20
N ALA A 517 -5.72 5.92 -17.54
CA ALA A 517 -6.97 6.58 -17.15
C ALA A 517 -6.76 7.75 -16.17
N LEU A 518 -5.68 7.75 -15.38
CA LEU A 518 -5.33 8.84 -14.46
C LEU A 518 -5.11 10.18 -15.18
N LYS A 519 -4.75 10.16 -16.46
CA LYS A 519 -4.62 11.39 -17.28
C LYS A 519 -5.91 12.22 -17.38
N LYS A 520 -7.08 11.60 -17.10
CA LYS A 520 -8.38 12.31 -17.01
C LYS A 520 -8.41 13.33 -15.87
N LEU A 521 -7.56 13.15 -14.87
CA LEU A 521 -7.44 14.05 -13.73
C LEU A 521 -6.65 15.32 -14.05
N ARG A 522 -5.83 15.30 -15.11
CA ARG A 522 -5.02 16.46 -15.51
C ARG A 522 -5.92 17.64 -15.87
N ASN A 523 -5.55 18.82 -15.38
CA ASN A 523 -6.21 20.08 -15.68
C ASN A 523 -5.22 20.99 -16.43
N ASP A 524 -4.71 22.03 -15.78
CA ASP A 524 -3.74 22.93 -16.35
C ASP A 524 -2.35 22.30 -16.40
N SER A 525 -1.54 22.66 -17.38
CA SER A 525 -0.17 22.15 -17.50
C SER A 525 0.82 23.24 -17.80
N VAL A 526 2.04 23.06 -17.32
CA VAL A 526 3.22 23.85 -17.65
C VAL A 526 4.30 22.92 -18.19
N ILE A 527 5.01 23.37 -19.20
CA ILE A 527 6.16 22.66 -19.78
C ILE A 527 7.34 23.62 -19.79
N VAL A 528 8.43 23.21 -19.16
CA VAL A 528 9.72 23.91 -19.22
C VAL A 528 10.80 22.96 -19.72
N THR A 529 11.78 23.49 -20.43
CA THR A 529 12.84 22.68 -21.07
C THR A 529 14.20 23.33 -20.89
N ASN A 530 15.25 22.50 -20.87
CA ASN A 530 16.64 22.91 -20.87
C ASN A 530 17.03 23.86 -19.72
N ILE A 531 16.53 23.58 -18.49
CA ILE A 531 16.87 24.35 -17.31
C ILE A 531 18.23 23.89 -16.80
N SER A 532 19.20 24.78 -16.76
CA SER A 532 20.46 24.53 -16.05
C SER A 532 20.27 24.77 -14.56
N VAL A 533 20.53 23.74 -13.75
CA VAL A 533 20.39 23.77 -12.30
C VAL A 533 21.76 23.70 -11.66
N GLN A 534 22.11 24.73 -10.89
CA GLN A 534 23.27 24.77 -10.02
C GLN A 534 22.82 25.28 -8.65
N ASN A 535 23.13 24.56 -7.58
CA ASN A 535 22.58 24.78 -6.25
C ASN A 535 21.05 24.54 -6.22
N THR A 536 20.31 25.35 -5.48
CA THR A 536 18.84 25.24 -5.35
C THR A 536 18.16 26.45 -5.98
N GLN A 537 17.18 26.22 -6.82
CA GLN A 537 16.37 27.27 -7.45
C GLN A 537 14.88 26.92 -7.41
N THR A 538 14.04 27.91 -7.15
CA THR A 538 12.58 27.72 -7.16
C THR A 538 12.07 27.64 -8.60
N LEU A 539 11.19 26.65 -8.87
CA LEU A 539 10.44 26.55 -10.12
C LEU A 539 9.34 27.60 -10.10
N THR A 540 9.55 28.71 -10.79
CA THR A 540 8.60 29.86 -10.82
C THR A 540 7.47 29.68 -11.80
N GLU A 541 7.66 28.86 -12.81
CA GLU A 541 6.72 28.62 -13.91
C GLU A 541 5.50 27.81 -13.50
N PHE A 542 5.61 27.04 -12.41
CA PHE A 542 4.53 26.24 -11.90
C PHE A 542 4.46 26.31 -10.37
N THR A 543 3.33 26.79 -9.87
CA THR A 543 2.94 26.69 -8.47
C THR A 543 1.65 25.90 -8.38
N PRO A 544 1.64 24.73 -7.73
CA PRO A 544 0.43 23.92 -7.60
C PRO A 544 -0.72 24.69 -6.95
N ALA A 545 -1.92 24.57 -7.51
CA ALA A 545 -3.13 25.15 -6.91
C ALA A 545 -3.41 24.54 -5.54
N TYR A 546 -3.15 23.22 -5.41
CA TYR A 546 -3.34 22.42 -4.21
C TYR A 546 -2.13 21.51 -3.99
N ASN A 547 -2.03 20.84 -2.84
CA ASN A 547 -1.01 19.81 -2.56
C ASN A 547 -1.35 18.46 -3.22
N TYR A 548 -1.91 18.51 -4.44
CA TYR A 548 -2.08 17.34 -5.28
C TYR A 548 -1.85 17.73 -6.75
N TYR A 549 -0.81 17.14 -7.32
CA TYR A 549 -0.33 17.47 -8.66
C TYR A 549 0.54 16.34 -9.22
N GLU A 550 0.87 16.42 -10.50
CA GLU A 550 1.69 15.45 -11.22
C GLU A 550 2.87 16.16 -11.89
N ILE A 551 4.04 15.50 -11.88
CA ILE A 551 5.26 15.98 -12.54
C ILE A 551 5.85 14.85 -13.38
N ASP A 552 6.16 15.14 -14.65
CA ASP A 552 7.06 14.36 -15.50
C ASP A 552 8.37 15.15 -15.68
N ALA A 553 9.50 14.62 -15.19
CA ALA A 553 10.79 15.31 -15.30
C ALA A 553 11.87 14.39 -15.89
N VAL A 554 12.71 14.93 -16.74
CA VAL A 554 13.87 14.25 -17.34
C VAL A 554 15.13 15.05 -17.01
N PHE A 555 16.06 14.42 -16.31
CA PHE A 555 17.35 14.98 -15.93
C PHE A 555 18.48 14.33 -16.72
N ASN A 556 19.39 15.13 -17.26
CA ASN A 556 20.65 14.61 -17.79
C ASN A 556 21.61 14.36 -16.61
N VAL A 557 22.19 13.17 -16.56
CA VAL A 557 23.10 12.81 -15.47
C VAL A 557 24.46 13.47 -15.67
N SER A 558 24.90 14.26 -14.69
CA SER A 558 26.25 14.78 -14.61
C SER A 558 27.06 13.93 -13.63
N ALA A 559 28.27 13.56 -13.99
CA ALA A 559 29.12 12.71 -13.15
C ALA A 559 29.39 13.35 -11.78
N GLY A 560 29.17 12.59 -10.71
CA GLY A 560 29.38 13.00 -9.34
C GLY A 560 28.31 13.97 -8.78
N ALA A 561 27.35 14.42 -9.60
CA ALA A 561 26.30 15.32 -9.15
C ALA A 561 25.24 14.58 -8.29
N ASN A 562 24.70 15.32 -7.31
CA ASN A 562 23.49 14.93 -6.59
C ASN A 562 22.39 15.94 -6.92
N PHE A 563 21.32 15.51 -7.60
CA PHE A 563 20.31 16.41 -8.16
C PHE A 563 18.89 15.87 -8.01
N GLY A 564 17.92 16.75 -8.14
CA GLY A 564 16.51 16.35 -8.06
C GLY A 564 15.55 17.50 -7.76
N LEU A 565 14.48 17.17 -7.00
CA LEU A 565 13.42 18.11 -6.63
C LEU A 565 13.24 18.16 -5.11
N ASN A 566 13.10 19.37 -4.57
CA ASN A 566 12.44 19.60 -3.29
C ASN A 566 10.96 19.89 -3.58
N LEU A 567 10.09 19.07 -3.03
CA LEU A 567 8.64 19.10 -3.22
C LEU A 567 7.94 19.52 -1.94
N CYS A 568 6.75 20.05 -2.02
CA CYS A 568 5.95 20.49 -0.86
C CYS A 568 6.78 21.42 0.06
N VAL A 569 7.47 22.41 -0.51
CA VAL A 569 8.39 23.29 0.25
C VAL A 569 7.61 24.39 0.96
N SER A 570 7.89 24.57 2.27
CA SER A 570 7.44 25.69 3.09
C SER A 570 8.45 25.89 4.25
N GLY A 571 9.16 27.01 4.25
CA GLY A 571 10.23 27.24 5.23
C GLY A 571 11.31 26.16 5.17
N THR A 572 11.49 25.40 6.25
CA THR A 572 12.44 24.28 6.31
C THR A 572 11.80 22.92 5.94
N ASN A 573 10.45 22.86 5.87
CA ASN A 573 9.75 21.65 5.52
C ASN A 573 9.79 21.39 4.02
N LYS A 574 10.05 20.15 3.65
CA LYS A 574 10.09 19.68 2.26
C LYS A 574 10.16 18.16 2.19
N VAL A 575 9.78 17.60 1.06
CA VAL A 575 10.10 16.25 0.63
C VAL A 575 11.24 16.35 -0.38
N VAL A 576 12.33 15.61 -0.21
CA VAL A 576 13.44 15.61 -1.18
C VAL A 576 13.40 14.34 -1.99
N LEU A 577 13.24 14.47 -3.29
CA LEU A 577 13.43 13.38 -4.26
C LEU A 577 14.70 13.66 -5.04
N GLY A 578 15.74 12.88 -4.81
CA GLY A 578 17.06 13.12 -5.38
C GLY A 578 17.68 11.88 -6.01
N TYR A 579 18.62 12.12 -6.90
CA TYR A 579 19.48 11.11 -7.49
C TYR A 579 20.94 11.43 -7.24
N ASP A 580 21.65 10.51 -6.61
CA ASP A 580 23.08 10.59 -6.40
C ASP A 580 23.81 9.81 -7.51
N ALA A 581 24.45 10.54 -8.42
CA ALA A 581 25.18 9.94 -9.55
C ALA A 581 26.43 9.19 -9.11
N THR A 582 26.98 9.46 -7.90
CA THR A 582 28.17 8.75 -7.40
C THR A 582 27.82 7.33 -6.98
N SER A 583 26.71 7.16 -6.29
CA SER A 583 26.23 5.85 -5.79
C SER A 583 25.24 5.18 -6.73
N SER A 584 24.78 5.88 -7.79
CA SER A 584 23.68 5.45 -8.67
C SER A 584 22.42 5.10 -7.91
N ASN A 585 22.05 5.93 -6.94
CA ASN A 585 20.86 5.74 -6.13
C ASN A 585 19.85 6.88 -6.30
N LEU A 586 18.60 6.50 -6.55
CA LEU A 586 17.44 7.36 -6.31
C LEU A 586 17.14 7.34 -4.81
N TYR A 587 16.82 8.49 -4.20
CA TYR A 587 16.41 8.55 -2.81
C TYR A 587 15.23 9.48 -2.58
N LEU A 588 14.42 9.12 -1.60
CA LEU A 588 13.29 9.90 -1.12
C LEU A 588 13.48 10.17 0.38
N ASP A 589 13.68 11.44 0.73
CA ASP A 589 13.81 11.92 2.10
C ASP A 589 12.51 12.63 2.53
N ARG A 590 11.80 12.04 3.48
CA ARG A 590 10.60 12.62 4.09
C ARG A 590 10.79 13.06 5.54
N THR A 591 12.05 13.14 6.01
CA THR A 591 12.36 13.50 7.41
C THR A 591 11.82 14.86 7.82
N LYS A 592 11.56 15.74 6.84
CA LYS A 592 11.01 17.09 7.02
C LYS A 592 9.76 17.32 6.16
N SER A 593 8.95 16.30 5.93
CA SER A 593 7.78 16.37 5.02
C SER A 593 6.56 17.11 5.62
N GLY A 594 6.68 17.74 6.78
CA GLY A 594 5.61 18.45 7.48
C GLY A 594 5.32 17.84 8.85
N ASN A 595 4.11 17.35 9.09
CA ASN A 595 3.77 16.69 10.35
C ASN A 595 4.40 15.28 10.42
N VAL A 596 5.56 15.17 11.01
CA VAL A 596 6.34 13.92 11.15
C VAL A 596 6.44 13.43 12.61
N ALA A 597 5.95 14.21 13.57
CA ALA A 597 6.18 13.96 15.00
C ALA A 597 5.24 12.89 15.61
N PHE A 598 4.25 12.41 14.86
CA PHE A 598 3.28 11.43 15.35
C PHE A 598 3.87 10.03 15.59
N SER A 599 5.02 9.71 14.98
CA SER A 599 5.76 8.47 15.21
C SER A 599 7.25 8.67 14.94
N SER A 600 8.12 8.14 15.80
CA SER A 600 9.57 8.16 15.59
C SER A 600 10.04 7.27 14.42
N ALA A 601 9.24 6.30 14.00
CA ALA A 601 9.52 5.45 12.85
C ALA A 601 9.15 6.10 11.51
N PHE A 602 8.37 7.20 11.53
CA PHE A 602 7.89 7.82 10.29
C PHE A 602 8.96 8.61 9.53
N PRO A 603 9.76 9.51 10.16
CA PRO A 603 10.77 10.28 9.44
C PRO A 603 11.92 9.37 9.00
N ASN A 604 12.07 9.17 7.69
CA ASN A 604 13.12 8.32 7.13
C ASN A 604 13.59 8.78 5.74
N VAL A 605 14.67 8.19 5.29
CA VAL A 605 15.17 8.25 3.92
C VAL A 605 15.15 6.83 3.35
N VAL A 606 14.53 6.66 2.20
CA VAL A 606 14.57 5.40 1.45
C VAL A 606 15.37 5.57 0.16
N THR A 607 16.01 4.50 -0.28
CA THR A 607 16.85 4.49 -1.48
C THR A 607 16.49 3.33 -2.40
N ALA A 608 16.68 3.53 -3.72
CA ALA A 608 16.57 2.49 -4.72
C ALA A 608 17.76 2.55 -5.68
N PRO A 609 18.44 1.43 -5.96
CA PRO A 609 19.48 1.39 -6.99
C PRO A 609 18.85 1.66 -8.36
N LEU A 610 19.35 2.66 -9.06
CA LEU A 610 18.82 3.07 -10.37
C LEU A 610 19.97 3.47 -11.29
N LEU A 611 20.14 2.74 -12.39
CA LEU A 611 21.07 3.12 -13.45
C LEU A 611 20.41 4.13 -14.40
N PRO A 612 21.18 5.10 -14.92
CA PRO A 612 20.67 6.01 -15.94
C PRO A 612 20.25 5.25 -17.22
N ASP A 613 19.14 5.67 -17.82
CA ASP A 613 18.72 5.23 -19.14
C ASP A 613 19.24 6.24 -20.18
N ASN A 614 20.17 5.80 -21.05
CA ASN A 614 20.84 6.68 -22.03
C ASN A 614 21.39 7.99 -21.44
N GLY A 615 21.98 7.93 -20.25
CA GLY A 615 22.56 9.10 -19.57
C GLY A 615 21.49 10.00 -18.89
N GLN A 616 20.28 9.54 -18.75
CA GLN A 616 19.18 10.29 -18.18
C GLN A 616 18.51 9.56 -17.01
N ILE A 617 17.90 10.35 -16.11
CA ILE A 617 16.95 9.88 -15.09
C ILE A 617 15.60 10.51 -15.42
N LYS A 618 14.60 9.66 -15.65
CA LYS A 618 13.21 10.04 -15.87
C LYS A 618 12.44 9.82 -14.57
N LEU A 619 11.66 10.81 -14.15
CA LEU A 619 10.86 10.75 -12.93
C LEU A 619 9.42 11.13 -13.26
N HIS A 620 8.49 10.20 -13.11
CA HIS A 620 7.07 10.47 -13.15
C HIS A 620 6.54 10.44 -11.71
N ILE A 621 6.07 11.55 -11.21
CA ILE A 621 5.80 11.82 -9.80
C ILE A 621 4.35 12.20 -9.62
N TYR A 622 3.67 11.56 -8.70
CA TYR A 622 2.33 11.91 -8.23
C TYR A 622 2.41 12.36 -6.77
N ILE A 623 1.95 13.56 -6.48
CA ILE A 623 1.79 14.12 -5.13
C ILE A 623 0.32 14.21 -4.81
N ASP A 624 -0.11 13.62 -3.70
CA ASP A 624 -1.41 13.85 -3.11
C ASP A 624 -1.28 14.50 -1.74
N GLN A 625 -2.37 14.87 -1.10
CA GLN A 625 -2.34 15.59 0.18
C GLN A 625 -1.61 14.84 1.30
N SER A 626 -1.53 13.51 1.20
CA SER A 626 -0.88 12.65 2.20
C SER A 626 0.05 11.61 1.59
N SER A 627 0.43 11.73 0.33
CA SER A 627 1.30 10.74 -0.31
C SER A 627 2.13 11.27 -1.45
N ILE A 628 3.21 10.53 -1.76
CA ILE A 628 4.03 10.66 -2.95
C ILE A 628 4.23 9.28 -3.56
N GLU A 629 3.99 9.14 -4.87
CA GLU A 629 4.38 7.98 -5.66
C GLU A 629 5.31 8.41 -6.80
N VAL A 630 6.44 7.73 -6.93
CA VAL A 630 7.49 8.03 -7.91
C VAL A 630 7.72 6.81 -8.78
N PHE A 631 7.60 6.97 -10.10
CA PHE A 631 7.88 5.95 -11.10
C PHE A 631 9.12 6.40 -11.88
N ALA A 632 10.26 5.81 -11.56
CA ALA A 632 11.53 6.20 -12.14
C ALA A 632 11.89 5.31 -13.34
N ASN A 633 12.51 5.92 -14.38
CA ASN A 633 12.89 5.29 -15.64
C ASN A 633 11.78 4.41 -16.21
N ASP A 634 10.62 5.04 -16.43
CA ASP A 634 9.42 4.38 -16.97
C ASP A 634 8.93 3.21 -16.07
N GLY A 635 9.05 3.35 -14.74
CA GLY A 635 8.54 2.39 -13.76
C GLY A 635 9.44 1.19 -13.47
N VAL A 636 10.71 1.26 -13.85
CA VAL A 636 11.73 0.25 -13.51
C VAL A 636 11.99 0.24 -12.00
N ARG A 637 11.92 1.42 -11.38
CA ARG A 637 11.93 1.57 -9.91
C ARG A 637 10.76 2.43 -9.48
N VAL A 638 10.11 2.01 -8.40
CA VAL A 638 8.96 2.73 -7.83
C VAL A 638 9.21 2.99 -6.36
N MET A 639 8.80 4.16 -5.90
CA MET A 639 8.83 4.55 -4.50
C MET A 639 7.51 5.17 -4.10
N SER A 640 6.82 4.58 -3.13
CA SER A 640 5.58 5.09 -2.56
C SER A 640 5.75 5.39 -1.09
N SER A 641 5.38 6.58 -0.69
CA SER A 641 5.52 7.01 0.70
C SER A 641 4.40 7.95 1.14
N LEU A 642 3.94 7.79 2.36
CA LEU A 642 3.08 8.78 3.01
C LEU A 642 3.90 10.03 3.34
N ILE A 643 3.27 11.18 3.20
CA ILE A 643 3.79 12.50 3.57
C ILE A 643 2.66 13.32 4.20
N TYR A 644 2.97 14.28 5.07
CA TYR A 644 1.94 15.09 5.72
C TYR A 644 2.32 16.58 5.69
N PRO A 645 2.42 17.20 4.47
CA PRO A 645 2.78 18.59 4.33
C PRO A 645 1.64 19.51 4.78
N ASP A 646 2.00 20.69 5.26
CA ASP A 646 1.01 21.73 5.53
C ASP A 646 0.33 22.20 4.23
N ALA A 647 -0.90 22.66 4.31
CA ALA A 647 -1.67 23.14 3.14
C ALA A 647 -0.98 24.29 2.38
N SER A 648 -0.09 25.04 3.03
CA SER A 648 0.73 26.11 2.45
C SER A 648 2.00 25.62 1.75
N SER A 649 2.37 24.35 1.91
CA SER A 649 3.62 23.77 1.38
C SER A 649 3.50 23.48 -0.12
N LYS A 650 3.53 24.52 -0.95
CA LYS A 650 3.26 24.43 -2.39
C LYS A 650 4.45 24.73 -3.29
N LEU A 651 5.58 25.19 -2.74
CA LEU A 651 6.72 25.51 -3.59
C LEU A 651 7.42 24.23 -4.04
N ILE A 652 7.96 24.30 -5.24
CA ILE A 652 8.79 23.26 -5.87
C ILE A 652 10.15 23.90 -6.17
N GLN A 653 11.22 23.20 -5.83
CA GLN A 653 12.57 23.64 -6.14
C GLN A 653 13.31 22.52 -6.88
N LEU A 654 14.10 22.92 -7.84
CA LEU A 654 15.12 22.09 -8.47
C LEU A 654 16.44 22.27 -7.69
N PHE A 655 17.20 21.21 -7.55
CA PHE A 655 18.52 21.32 -6.93
C PHE A 655 19.56 20.48 -7.67
N SER A 656 20.81 20.93 -7.63
CA SER A 656 21.98 20.15 -8.03
C SER A 656 23.19 20.59 -7.19
N THR A 657 23.87 19.62 -6.60
CA THR A 657 25.10 19.81 -5.81
C THR A 657 26.22 18.95 -6.37
N ASN A 658 27.47 19.30 -6.09
CA ASN A 658 28.66 18.62 -6.63
C ASN A 658 28.74 18.61 -8.17
N GLY A 659 28.10 19.58 -8.81
CA GLY A 659 28.05 19.75 -10.26
C GLY A 659 26.73 20.33 -10.71
N ALA A 660 26.71 20.96 -11.88
CA ALA A 660 25.47 21.42 -12.51
C ALA A 660 24.79 20.26 -13.23
N THR A 661 23.47 20.28 -13.26
CA THR A 661 22.65 19.32 -14.01
C THR A 661 21.69 20.06 -14.93
N ILE A 662 21.28 19.43 -16.03
CA ILE A 662 20.28 19.97 -16.95
C ILE A 662 18.98 19.18 -16.77
N VAL A 663 17.90 19.91 -16.43
CA VAL A 663 16.55 19.39 -16.59
C VAL A 663 16.19 19.54 -18.06
N GLN A 664 16.24 18.46 -18.81
CA GLN A 664 15.95 18.46 -20.23
C GLN A 664 14.49 18.82 -20.50
N SER A 665 13.58 18.28 -19.71
CA SER A 665 12.17 18.62 -19.74
C SER A 665 11.53 18.42 -18.37
N LEU A 666 10.60 19.30 -18.03
CA LEU A 666 9.71 19.15 -16.88
C LEU A 666 8.31 19.54 -17.33
N LYS A 667 7.35 18.62 -17.12
CA LYS A 667 5.93 18.86 -17.32
C LYS A 667 5.24 18.75 -15.98
N ALA A 668 4.46 19.74 -15.61
CA ALA A 668 3.72 19.73 -14.37
C ALA A 668 2.23 19.96 -14.63
N TYR A 669 1.37 19.25 -13.90
CA TYR A 669 -0.08 19.29 -14.07
C TYR A 669 -0.76 19.50 -12.71
N ASN A 670 -1.69 20.45 -12.65
CA ASN A 670 -2.69 20.45 -11.61
C ASN A 670 -3.64 19.27 -11.83
N LEU A 671 -4.00 18.56 -10.77
CA LEU A 671 -4.95 17.45 -10.86
C LEU A 671 -6.32 17.81 -10.30
N LYS A 672 -7.34 17.08 -10.72
CA LYS A 672 -8.71 17.15 -10.20
C LYS A 672 -8.89 16.14 -9.10
N SER A 673 -9.73 16.47 -8.11
CA SER A 673 -10.19 15.52 -7.10
C SER A 673 -11.11 14.48 -7.74
N ILE A 674 -10.98 13.23 -7.31
CA ILE A 674 -11.93 12.15 -7.68
C ILE A 674 -13.22 12.22 -6.86
N TRP A 675 -13.16 12.88 -5.73
CA TRP A 675 -14.32 13.06 -4.93
C TRP A 675 -15.24 14.07 -5.62
N LYS A 676 -16.43 13.63 -5.92
CA LYS A 676 -17.45 14.57 -6.35
C LYS A 676 -17.61 15.57 -5.22
N THR A 677 -16.98 16.73 -5.33
CA THR A 677 -17.59 17.88 -4.73
C THR A 677 -19.01 17.84 -5.26
N SER A 678 -20.00 17.61 -4.41
CA SER A 678 -21.36 18.04 -4.74
C SER A 678 -21.14 19.39 -5.40
N PRO A 679 -21.54 19.59 -6.69
CA PRO A 679 -21.24 20.83 -7.37
C PRO A 679 -21.51 21.87 -6.32
N THR A 680 -20.46 22.69 -6.01
CA THR A 680 -20.59 23.74 -4.98
C THR A 680 -21.95 24.27 -5.24
N ALA A 681 -22.88 23.96 -4.35
CA ALA A 681 -24.23 24.30 -4.61
C ALA A 681 -24.09 25.75 -5.04
N VAL A 682 -24.33 26.02 -6.32
CA VAL A 682 -24.63 27.37 -6.73
C VAL A 682 -25.51 27.77 -5.61
N LYS A 683 -25.00 28.61 -4.68
CA LYS A 683 -25.75 28.97 -3.49
C LYS A 683 -27.15 29.08 -4.00
N PRO A 684 -28.06 28.14 -3.68
CA PRO A 684 -29.41 28.45 -4.04
C PRO A 684 -29.56 29.78 -3.35
N VAL A 685 -29.81 30.81 -4.08
CA VAL A 685 -30.40 31.98 -3.53
C VAL A 685 -31.68 31.40 -2.99
N TYR A 686 -31.61 30.90 -1.76
CA TYR A 686 -32.78 30.55 -0.97
C TYR A 686 -33.46 31.87 -0.68
N ASP A 687 -34.21 32.27 -1.64
CA ASP A 687 -35.35 33.10 -1.35
C ASP A 687 -36.28 32.21 -0.52
N SER A 688 -36.48 32.57 0.72
CA SER A 688 -37.20 31.87 1.80
C SER A 688 -38.71 31.76 1.56
N GLY A 689 -39.14 31.60 0.29
CA GLY A 689 -40.50 31.33 -0.09
C GLY A 689 -40.69 29.89 -0.54
N ASN A 690 -41.63 29.20 0.02
CA ASN A 690 -42.06 27.84 -0.31
C ASN A 690 -42.52 27.78 -1.76
N ARG A 691 -41.64 27.46 -2.72
CA ARG A 691 -41.88 27.48 -4.16
C ARG A 691 -41.66 26.13 -4.74
N GLU A 692 -42.70 25.35 -4.92
CA GLU A 692 -42.69 24.04 -5.57
C GLU A 692 -43.29 24.11 -6.97
N ILE A 693 -42.77 23.30 -7.92
CA ILE A 693 -43.49 23.02 -9.16
C ILE A 693 -44.27 21.73 -8.97
N ASN A 694 -45.53 21.73 -9.35
CA ASN A 694 -46.40 20.57 -9.30
C ASN A 694 -46.67 20.07 -10.72
N LEU A 695 -46.47 18.79 -10.96
CA LEU A 695 -46.70 18.12 -12.25
C LEU A 695 -48.01 17.31 -12.17
N PHE A 696 -48.95 17.59 -13.06
CA PHE A 696 -50.21 16.85 -13.07
C PHE A 696 -50.69 16.55 -14.50
N PRO A 697 -51.08 15.32 -14.83
CA PRO A 697 -50.96 14.14 -13.99
C PRO A 697 -49.52 13.65 -13.85
N ASN A 698 -49.21 13.08 -12.71
CA ASN A 698 -47.91 12.44 -12.44
C ASN A 698 -48.15 11.27 -11.48
N PRO A 699 -48.10 10.00 -11.93
CA PRO A 699 -47.67 9.50 -13.25
C PRO A 699 -48.52 9.93 -14.44
N VAL A 700 -47.88 10.01 -15.62
CA VAL A 700 -48.52 10.33 -16.92
C VAL A 700 -48.30 9.21 -17.94
N LYS A 701 -49.26 9.01 -18.83
CA LYS A 701 -49.05 8.11 -20.00
C LYS A 701 -48.26 8.83 -21.10
N SER A 702 -47.37 8.11 -21.78
CA SER A 702 -46.64 8.64 -22.94
C SER A 702 -47.61 9.25 -23.95
N GLY A 703 -47.30 10.45 -24.43
CA GLY A 703 -48.16 11.21 -25.36
C GLY A 703 -49.27 12.05 -24.72
N GLN A 704 -49.43 12.00 -23.40
CA GLN A 704 -50.40 12.82 -22.70
C GLN A 704 -49.78 14.20 -22.29
N ALA A 705 -50.63 15.22 -22.25
CA ALA A 705 -50.23 16.54 -21.73
C ALA A 705 -50.03 16.53 -20.20
N ILE A 706 -49.01 17.22 -19.75
CA ILE A 706 -48.66 17.47 -18.38
C ILE A 706 -48.84 18.94 -18.11
N ALA A 707 -49.63 19.32 -17.10
CA ALA A 707 -49.63 20.69 -16.58
C ALA A 707 -48.46 20.82 -15.57
N ILE A 708 -47.62 21.82 -15.77
CA ILE A 708 -46.51 22.19 -14.87
C ILE A 708 -46.95 23.46 -14.15
N ASN A 709 -47.39 23.35 -12.93
CA ASN A 709 -47.84 24.45 -12.11
C ASN A 709 -46.69 25.04 -11.31
N LEU A 710 -46.43 26.29 -11.50
CA LEU A 710 -45.41 27.08 -10.80
C LEU A 710 -46.07 27.74 -9.59
N LEU A 711 -46.05 27.05 -8.46
CA LEU A 711 -46.76 27.51 -7.27
C LEU A 711 -46.17 28.81 -6.71
N ASN A 712 -47.07 29.76 -6.39
CA ASN A 712 -46.79 31.00 -5.70
C ASN A 712 -46.06 32.14 -6.47
N GLU A 713 -45.97 32.09 -7.79
CA GLU A 713 -45.48 33.23 -8.61
C GLU A 713 -46.25 33.42 -9.90
N ASP A 714 -46.40 34.68 -10.31
CA ASP A 714 -46.86 35.04 -11.62
C ASP A 714 -45.67 35.20 -12.57
N PHE A 715 -45.56 34.28 -13.54
CA PHE A 715 -44.55 34.30 -14.60
C PHE A 715 -45.05 34.89 -15.90
N THR A 716 -46.22 35.53 -15.91
CA THR A 716 -46.83 36.09 -17.10
C THR A 716 -45.84 36.96 -17.87
N GLY A 717 -45.60 36.61 -19.16
CA GLY A 717 -44.67 37.31 -20.04
C GLY A 717 -43.19 36.98 -19.86
N LYS A 718 -42.79 36.12 -18.87
CA LYS A 718 -41.40 35.68 -18.70
C LYS A 718 -41.10 34.51 -19.61
N ASN A 719 -39.87 34.45 -20.12
CA ASN A 719 -39.35 33.28 -20.85
C ASN A 719 -38.91 32.22 -19.87
N LEU A 720 -39.48 31.04 -19.99
CA LEU A 720 -39.18 29.87 -19.21
C LEU A 720 -38.57 28.82 -20.11
N LYS A 721 -37.50 28.17 -19.62
CA LYS A 721 -36.84 27.04 -20.28
C LYS A 721 -37.19 25.76 -19.53
N LEU A 722 -37.84 24.84 -20.20
CA LEU A 722 -38.16 23.50 -19.69
C LEU A 722 -37.15 22.49 -20.23
N LYS A 723 -36.54 21.74 -19.34
CA LYS A 723 -35.65 20.64 -19.71
C LYS A 723 -36.09 19.33 -19.05
N LEU A 724 -36.01 18.23 -19.80
CA LEU A 724 -36.22 16.88 -19.29
C LEU A 724 -34.92 16.11 -19.37
N PHE A 725 -34.60 15.41 -18.31
CA PHE A 725 -33.42 14.56 -18.21
C PHE A 725 -33.82 13.15 -17.80
N THR A 726 -33.06 12.13 -18.26
CA THR A 726 -33.11 10.80 -17.66
C THR A 726 -32.55 10.84 -16.24
N LEU A 727 -32.78 9.80 -15.44
CA LEU A 727 -32.16 9.68 -14.10
C LEU A 727 -30.62 9.69 -14.14
N GLN A 728 -30.02 9.34 -15.29
CA GLN A 728 -28.57 9.38 -15.51
C GLN A 728 -28.06 10.76 -15.94
N GLY A 729 -28.93 11.78 -15.98
CA GLY A 729 -28.57 13.16 -16.32
C GLY A 729 -28.46 13.43 -17.83
N LYS A 730 -28.86 12.50 -18.71
CA LYS A 730 -28.90 12.76 -20.16
C LYS A 730 -30.09 13.64 -20.50
N LEU A 731 -29.86 14.76 -21.19
CA LEU A 731 -30.91 15.63 -21.70
C LEU A 731 -31.74 14.89 -22.74
N VAL A 732 -33.07 14.89 -22.54
CA VAL A 732 -34.05 14.24 -23.40
C VAL A 732 -34.75 15.27 -24.29
N SER A 733 -35.18 16.41 -23.71
CA SER A 733 -35.76 17.53 -24.44
C SER A 733 -35.44 18.85 -23.73
N GLU A 734 -35.38 19.92 -24.54
CA GLU A 734 -35.30 21.30 -24.08
C GLU A 734 -36.25 22.14 -24.88
N GLU A 735 -37.14 22.88 -24.23
CA GLU A 735 -38.15 23.72 -24.85
C GLU A 735 -38.25 25.06 -24.14
N ASN A 736 -38.52 26.12 -24.92
CA ASN A 736 -38.71 27.46 -24.38
C ASN A 736 -40.21 27.83 -24.43
N TYR A 737 -40.70 28.38 -23.35
CA TYR A 737 -42.09 28.82 -23.19
C TYR A 737 -42.13 30.28 -22.77
N THR A 738 -43.09 31.02 -23.34
CA THR A 738 -43.48 32.33 -22.75
C THR A 738 -44.65 32.03 -21.83
N ALA A 739 -44.49 32.28 -20.54
CA ALA A 739 -45.50 31.92 -19.56
C ALA A 739 -46.75 32.80 -19.69
N VAL A 740 -47.91 32.13 -19.65
CA VAL A 740 -49.21 32.79 -19.55
C VAL A 740 -49.81 32.40 -18.18
N GLY A 741 -49.53 33.20 -17.17
CA GLY A 741 -49.91 32.91 -15.79
C GLY A 741 -48.89 31.98 -15.07
N SER A 742 -49.39 31.18 -14.12
CA SER A 742 -48.61 30.33 -13.24
C SER A 742 -48.49 28.86 -13.70
N SER A 743 -48.84 28.54 -14.94
CA SER A 743 -48.78 27.17 -15.47
C SER A 743 -48.28 27.06 -16.89
N ILE A 744 -47.60 25.97 -17.21
CA ILE A 744 -47.16 25.58 -18.54
C ILE A 744 -47.81 24.23 -18.87
N SER A 745 -48.26 24.04 -20.11
CA SER A 745 -48.67 22.73 -20.61
C SER A 745 -47.60 22.18 -21.53
N HIS A 746 -47.11 20.97 -21.21
CA HIS A 746 -46.14 20.24 -22.01
C HIS A 746 -46.70 18.86 -22.40
N ILE A 747 -46.44 18.39 -23.61
CA ILE A 747 -46.87 17.08 -24.07
C ILE A 747 -45.70 16.10 -24.00
N SER A 748 -45.90 14.99 -23.32
CA SER A 748 -44.87 13.94 -23.10
C SER A 748 -44.66 13.03 -24.33
N ASN A 749 -44.69 13.61 -25.56
CA ASN A 749 -44.55 12.86 -26.79
C ASN A 749 -43.21 12.15 -26.92
N GLY A 750 -43.22 10.84 -27.21
CA GLY A 750 -42.00 10.06 -27.47
C GLY A 750 -41.19 9.70 -26.22
N LEU A 751 -41.69 10.00 -25.03
CA LEU A 751 -41.05 9.55 -23.80
C LEU A 751 -41.35 8.06 -23.56
N ALA A 752 -40.30 7.25 -23.40
CA ALA A 752 -40.44 5.88 -22.98
C ALA A 752 -40.95 5.77 -21.53
N THR A 753 -41.57 4.66 -21.18
CA THR A 753 -41.90 4.36 -19.79
C THR A 753 -40.64 4.48 -18.91
N GLY A 754 -40.73 5.26 -17.85
CA GLY A 754 -39.57 5.53 -16.98
C GLY A 754 -39.72 6.75 -16.07
N VAL A 755 -38.67 7.07 -15.38
CA VAL A 755 -38.59 8.22 -14.48
C VAL A 755 -37.68 9.28 -15.09
N TYR A 756 -38.17 10.52 -15.12
CA TYR A 756 -37.47 11.68 -15.66
C TYR A 756 -37.37 12.78 -14.61
N ILE A 757 -36.36 13.63 -14.77
CA ILE A 757 -36.20 14.88 -14.01
C ILE A 757 -36.63 16.02 -14.90
N VAL A 758 -37.57 16.82 -14.44
CA VAL A 758 -38.07 18.03 -15.11
C VAL A 758 -37.48 19.23 -14.42
N THR A 759 -36.81 20.12 -15.18
CA THR A 759 -36.34 21.42 -14.68
C THR A 759 -37.05 22.54 -15.40
N VAL A 760 -37.44 23.59 -14.67
CA VAL A 760 -37.93 24.84 -15.19
C VAL A 760 -36.97 25.96 -14.78
N GLU A 761 -36.43 26.67 -15.78
CA GLU A 761 -35.41 27.73 -15.60
C GLU A 761 -35.96 29.05 -16.11
N SER A 762 -35.68 30.14 -15.42
CA SER A 762 -35.85 31.52 -15.82
C SER A 762 -34.74 32.36 -15.20
N GLU A 763 -34.64 33.66 -15.52
CA GLU A 763 -33.62 34.53 -14.94
C GLU A 763 -33.60 34.47 -13.40
N GLY A 764 -32.51 33.91 -12.85
CA GLY A 764 -32.33 33.72 -11.39
C GLY A 764 -33.21 32.66 -10.72
N TYR A 765 -33.89 31.81 -11.49
CA TYR A 765 -34.83 30.84 -11.00
C TYR A 765 -34.62 29.48 -11.67
N THR A 766 -34.51 28.42 -10.88
CA THR A 766 -34.50 27.03 -11.34
C THR A 766 -35.25 26.17 -10.36
N LYS A 767 -36.23 25.42 -10.83
CA LYS A 767 -36.96 24.41 -10.04
C LYS A 767 -36.94 23.08 -10.72
N VAL A 768 -37.01 22.04 -9.89
CA VAL A 768 -36.86 20.66 -10.30
C VAL A 768 -38.00 19.81 -9.71
N SER A 769 -38.56 18.92 -10.54
CA SER A 769 -39.52 17.92 -10.07
C SER A 769 -39.30 16.58 -10.78
N LYS A 770 -39.86 15.51 -10.21
CA LYS A 770 -39.80 14.15 -10.74
C LYS A 770 -41.06 13.87 -11.57
N LEU A 771 -40.88 13.41 -12.81
CA LEU A 771 -41.96 12.94 -13.68
C LEU A 771 -41.86 11.42 -13.84
N VAL A 772 -42.98 10.72 -13.67
CA VAL A 772 -43.10 9.31 -13.93
C VAL A 772 -43.97 9.11 -15.20
N VAL A 773 -43.40 8.47 -16.21
CA VAL A 773 -44.08 8.11 -17.46
C VAL A 773 -44.39 6.61 -17.44
N GLN A 774 -45.68 6.24 -17.71
CA GLN A 774 -46.19 4.86 -17.72
C GLN A 774 -46.54 4.41 -19.12
#